data_81364fb131f29f35e6e7ba9e11dd6a87
#
_entry.id   81364fb131f29f35e6e7ba9e11dd6a87
#
_cell.length_a   1.000
_cell.length_b   1.000
_cell.length_c   1.000
_cell.angle_alpha   90.00
_cell.angle_beta   90.00
_cell.angle_gamma   90.00
#
_symmetry.space_group_name_H-M   'P 1'
#
loop_
_entity.id
_entity.type
_entity.pdbx_description
1 polymer ?
#
loop_
_entity_poly.entity_id
_entity_poly.type
_entity_poly.pdbx_seq_one_letter_code
_entity_poly.pdbx_strand_id
1 'polypeptide(L)'
;MKSSVFKERRKNLADLILNNELYVPMKTKEIAILLGIPKELRHELQEVLDSLVADGTIGVSKKGKYMKPDNVALVGTFESTSRGFGFVVVDGQDDDIFVKASDTKDAFYHDKVKVVITAQKNGDRRREGKIIEILDHEVKTLVGTYQKNKNFGFVVPDNQKIGCDVFVSKEHEIGAVTGSKVVVKISSYGSARKNPEGKIIEVIGHMDDPGTDILSIVKAYDLPEEFPDSVKKELKGIPDEVDGNDIAGRTDLRDVVMVTIDGEDSKDLDDAVSLTKENDIYHLGVHIADVSHYVKEDSPLDKEALKRGTSVYLVDRVIPMIPHQLSNGICSLNEGCDRLALSCLMDIDMKGNIIGHKICESVINVNRRMTYTSVKKILEDNDKEECAKYSELVDMFKLMQECADILRKKRFKRGSIDFDFPESKIILDKDGRPVDIKPYDRNVATKLIEDFMLAANETVAEDYFWQEVPFLYRTHENPDPEKILKLSTFINNFGYSMHITDEIHPKELQKLLEKIAGSDEENLISRLTLRSMKKAKYTAECIGHFGLAAKYYCHFTSPIRRYPDLQIHRIIKECLHGGMSEKRKLHYDKILPDVAEQASATERRADEAERDTDKLKMVQYMSAHIGEYFDGVISEVTNWGIYVELPNTIEGMVSVNNMRGYYVFDENHYEMFNETTHQTYKLGQKVRVVVVDTNAISRTIDFMFAQDYEE
;
A
#
# COMPACT_ATOMS: atom_id res chain seq x y z
N MET A 1 -36.10 19.61 9.16
CA MET A 1 -35.67 20.38 7.95
C MET A 1 -35.37 19.43 6.80
N LYS A 2 -35.67 19.73 5.52
CA LYS A 2 -35.24 18.90 4.40
C LYS A 2 -33.71 18.95 4.29
N SER A 3 -33.04 17.83 4.10
CA SER A 3 -31.55 17.69 4.13
C SER A 3 -30.79 18.70 3.24
N SER A 4 -31.35 19.05 2.06
CA SER A 4 -30.76 20.03 1.14
C SER A 4 -30.77 21.47 1.67
N VAL A 5 -31.87 21.88 2.33
CA VAL A 5 -32.02 23.21 2.92
C VAL A 5 -31.09 23.39 4.12
N PHE A 6 -30.90 22.33 4.90
CA PHE A 6 -29.96 22.34 6.03
C PHE A 6 -28.50 22.50 5.55
N LYS A 7 -28.10 21.79 4.50
CA LYS A 7 -26.75 21.89 3.90
C LYS A 7 -26.48 23.29 3.34
N GLU A 8 -27.45 23.89 2.66
CA GLU A 8 -27.30 25.23 2.10
C GLU A 8 -27.19 26.31 3.19
N ARG A 9 -28.06 26.26 4.21
CA ARG A 9 -27.98 27.18 5.35
C ARG A 9 -26.68 27.06 6.11
N ARG A 10 -26.18 25.84 6.27
CA ARG A 10 -24.91 25.54 6.90
C ARG A 10 -23.74 26.16 6.12
N LYS A 11 -23.71 26.00 4.79
CA LYS A 11 -22.72 26.61 3.91
C LYS A 11 -22.72 28.13 4.03
N ASN A 12 -23.89 28.76 3.87
CA ASN A 12 -24.02 30.22 3.93
C ASN A 12 -23.60 30.79 5.27
N LEU A 13 -23.89 30.10 6.38
CA LEU A 13 -23.52 30.54 7.73
C LEU A 13 -22.03 30.35 8.00
N ALA A 14 -21.43 29.26 7.49
CA ALA A 14 -19.98 29.04 7.54
C ALA A 14 -19.27 30.17 6.76
N ASP A 15 -19.70 30.46 5.54
CA ASP A 15 -19.13 31.51 4.69
C ASP A 15 -19.22 32.91 5.37
N LEU A 16 -20.34 33.22 6.02
CA LEU A 16 -20.48 34.47 6.76
C LEU A 16 -19.47 34.59 7.90
N ILE A 17 -19.23 33.51 8.63
CA ILE A 17 -18.33 33.51 9.80
C ILE A 17 -16.87 33.44 9.41
N LEU A 18 -16.53 32.61 8.39
CA LEU A 18 -15.16 32.33 7.99
C LEU A 18 -14.58 33.33 7.00
N ASN A 19 -15.37 33.72 5.99
CA ASN A 19 -14.86 34.43 4.81
C ASN A 19 -15.18 35.95 4.85
N ASN A 20 -16.02 36.38 5.78
CA ASN A 20 -16.28 37.81 5.92
C ASN A 20 -15.21 38.49 6.82
N GLU A 21 -14.41 39.37 6.23
CA GLU A 21 -13.36 40.12 6.96
C GLU A 21 -13.90 41.02 8.05
N LEU A 22 -15.14 41.51 7.93
CA LEU A 22 -15.79 42.37 8.89
C LEU A 22 -16.56 41.62 9.99
N TYR A 23 -16.54 40.26 9.95
CA TYR A 23 -17.22 39.47 10.97
C TYR A 23 -16.54 39.61 12.33
N VAL A 24 -17.32 40.00 13.34
CA VAL A 24 -16.88 40.01 14.74
C VAL A 24 -17.59 38.91 15.54
N PRO A 25 -16.96 38.30 16.56
CA PRO A 25 -17.59 37.27 17.37
C PRO A 25 -18.94 37.65 17.94
N MET A 26 -20.01 36.95 17.57
CA MET A 26 -21.39 37.21 17.92
C MET A 26 -22.09 36.06 18.62
N LYS A 27 -23.10 36.32 19.44
CA LYS A 27 -24.00 35.31 20.01
C LYS A 27 -25.10 34.97 19.01
N THR A 28 -25.75 33.79 19.15
CA THR A 28 -26.88 33.36 18.32
C THR A 28 -27.93 34.47 18.10
N LYS A 29 -28.25 35.24 19.16
CA LYS A 29 -29.22 36.33 19.07
C LYS A 29 -28.72 37.48 18.17
N GLU A 30 -27.45 37.79 18.20
CA GLU A 30 -26.81 38.83 17.39
C GLU A 30 -26.74 38.42 15.93
N ILE A 31 -26.36 37.16 15.66
CA ILE A 31 -26.37 36.57 14.32
C ILE A 31 -27.80 36.52 13.74
N ALA A 32 -28.79 36.15 14.57
CA ALA A 32 -30.19 36.13 14.14
C ALA A 32 -30.69 37.53 13.73
N ILE A 33 -30.26 38.57 14.42
CA ILE A 33 -30.60 39.98 14.09
C ILE A 33 -29.90 40.38 12.77
N LEU A 34 -28.62 40.06 12.64
CA LEU A 34 -27.83 40.34 11.42
C LEU A 34 -28.43 39.70 10.17
N LEU A 35 -28.94 38.48 10.30
CA LEU A 35 -29.53 37.72 9.20
C LEU A 35 -31.04 37.93 9.04
N GLY A 36 -31.68 38.79 9.87
CA GLY A 36 -33.12 39.07 9.82
C GLY A 36 -34.00 37.86 10.18
N ILE A 37 -33.47 36.92 11.00
CA ILE A 37 -34.19 35.67 11.35
C ILE A 37 -35.22 35.95 12.45
N PRO A 38 -36.53 35.65 12.22
CA PRO A 38 -37.59 35.79 13.20
C PRO A 38 -37.34 34.96 14.47
N LYS A 39 -37.96 35.37 15.58
CA LYS A 39 -37.77 34.69 16.89
C LYS A 39 -38.17 33.22 16.84
N GLU A 40 -39.20 32.89 16.07
CA GLU A 40 -39.74 31.54 15.90
C GLU A 40 -38.77 30.57 15.21
N LEU A 41 -37.87 31.06 14.37
CA LEU A 41 -36.89 30.26 13.61
C LEU A 41 -35.48 30.25 14.22
N ARG A 42 -35.29 30.85 15.40
CA ARG A 42 -33.96 30.90 16.05
C ARG A 42 -33.48 29.52 16.52
N HIS A 43 -34.39 28.57 16.78
CA HIS A 43 -34.01 27.21 17.12
C HIS A 43 -33.32 26.50 15.92
N GLU A 44 -33.79 26.75 14.69
CA GLU A 44 -33.16 26.20 13.48
C GLU A 44 -31.75 26.81 13.25
N LEU A 45 -31.59 28.12 13.52
CA LEU A 45 -30.27 28.75 13.49
C LEU A 45 -29.33 28.13 14.52
N GLN A 46 -29.83 27.85 15.74
CA GLN A 46 -29.05 27.21 16.79
C GLN A 46 -28.60 25.82 16.39
N GLU A 47 -29.49 24.98 15.80
CA GLU A 47 -29.15 23.64 15.29
C GLU A 47 -28.03 23.69 14.23
N VAL A 48 -28.08 24.66 13.31
CA VAL A 48 -27.03 24.85 12.29
C VAL A 48 -25.70 25.26 12.92
N LEU A 49 -25.74 26.24 13.87
CA LEU A 49 -24.55 26.68 14.58
C LEU A 49 -23.93 25.55 15.41
N ASP A 50 -24.75 24.76 16.11
CA ASP A 50 -24.29 23.63 16.91
C ASP A 50 -23.66 22.53 16.02
N SER A 51 -24.22 22.29 14.83
CA SER A 51 -23.66 21.40 13.84
C SER A 51 -22.29 21.88 13.33
N LEU A 52 -22.13 23.20 13.07
CA LEU A 52 -20.86 23.79 12.63
C LEU A 52 -19.79 23.80 13.75
N VAL A 53 -20.22 23.85 15.00
CA VAL A 53 -19.33 23.72 16.16
C VAL A 53 -18.92 22.28 16.38
N ALA A 54 -19.87 21.33 16.24
CA ALA A 54 -19.62 19.91 16.47
C ALA A 54 -18.58 19.33 15.50
N ASP A 55 -18.53 19.82 14.26
CA ASP A 55 -17.53 19.41 13.26
C ASP A 55 -16.32 20.34 13.16
N GLY A 56 -16.21 21.30 14.07
CA GLY A 56 -15.06 22.19 14.17
C GLY A 56 -14.98 23.28 13.10
N THR A 57 -15.99 23.45 12.24
CA THR A 57 -16.03 24.49 11.20
C THR A 57 -16.00 25.90 11.82
N ILE A 58 -16.63 26.10 12.97
CA ILE A 58 -16.60 27.36 13.73
C ILE A 58 -16.33 27.12 15.21
N GLY A 59 -15.73 28.07 15.89
CA GLY A 59 -15.48 28.05 17.34
C GLY A 59 -16.52 28.77 18.16
N VAL A 60 -16.63 28.43 19.46
CA VAL A 60 -17.42 29.14 20.45
C VAL A 60 -16.53 29.62 21.58
N SER A 61 -16.53 30.94 21.86
CA SER A 61 -15.80 31.53 22.99
C SER A 61 -16.44 31.15 24.33
N LYS A 62 -15.68 31.25 25.44
CA LYS A 62 -16.20 31.09 26.82
C LYS A 62 -17.41 31.94 27.15
N LYS A 63 -17.67 33.03 26.39
CA LYS A 63 -18.84 33.92 26.53
C LYS A 63 -20.00 33.54 25.61
N GLY A 64 -19.95 32.37 24.94
CA GLY A 64 -20.98 31.87 24.01
C GLY A 64 -21.08 32.64 22.71
N LYS A 65 -19.99 33.25 22.23
CA LYS A 65 -19.92 33.92 20.94
C LYS A 65 -19.29 33.01 19.89
N TYR A 66 -19.93 32.90 18.73
CA TYR A 66 -19.40 32.15 17.59
C TYR A 66 -18.32 32.99 16.89
N MET A 67 -17.25 32.34 16.48
CA MET A 67 -16.05 32.99 15.95
C MET A 67 -15.36 32.09 14.92
N LYS A 68 -14.45 32.69 14.16
CA LYS A 68 -13.55 31.92 13.32
C LYS A 68 -12.77 30.89 14.18
N PRO A 69 -12.45 29.73 13.67
CA PRO A 69 -11.87 28.64 14.48
C PRO A 69 -10.40 28.84 14.86
N ASP A 70 -9.97 30.09 15.11
CA ASP A 70 -8.58 30.42 15.47
C ASP A 70 -8.07 29.71 16.74
N ASN A 71 -8.94 28.94 17.43
CA ASN A 71 -8.60 28.17 18.64
C ASN A 71 -9.28 26.80 18.72
N VAL A 72 -9.75 26.21 17.61
CA VAL A 72 -10.20 24.81 17.64
C VAL A 72 -8.98 23.93 17.61
N ALA A 73 -8.74 23.22 18.71
CA ALA A 73 -7.70 22.21 18.76
C ALA A 73 -8.12 21.00 17.93
N LEU A 74 -7.38 20.69 16.88
CA LEU A 74 -7.53 19.49 16.08
C LEU A 74 -6.70 18.36 16.72
N VAL A 75 -7.15 17.12 16.54
CA VAL A 75 -6.41 15.92 16.95
C VAL A 75 -5.85 15.26 15.70
N GLY A 76 -4.57 14.94 15.73
CA GLY A 76 -3.90 14.28 14.60
C GLY A 76 -2.61 13.59 15.03
N THR A 77 -1.95 12.96 14.08
CA THR A 77 -0.67 12.25 14.27
C THR A 77 0.49 13.14 13.85
N PHE A 78 1.51 13.26 14.68
CA PHE A 78 2.68 14.09 14.43
C PHE A 78 3.76 13.32 13.66
N GLU A 79 4.03 13.75 12.44
CA GLU A 79 5.12 13.29 11.59
C GLU A 79 6.33 14.20 11.76
N SER A 80 7.30 13.79 12.56
CA SER A 80 8.54 14.55 12.75
C SER A 80 9.50 14.42 11.57
N THR A 81 10.46 15.33 11.49
CA THR A 81 11.58 15.27 10.54
C THR A 81 12.91 15.31 11.29
N SER A 82 13.99 14.86 10.64
CA SER A 82 15.36 14.94 11.20
C SER A 82 15.81 16.35 11.59
N ARG A 83 15.15 17.39 11.04
CA ARG A 83 15.43 18.82 11.32
C ARG A 83 14.65 19.37 12.51
N GLY A 84 13.84 18.55 13.20
CA GLY A 84 13.08 18.89 14.41
C GLY A 84 11.77 19.63 14.18
N PHE A 85 11.40 20.00 12.95
CA PHE A 85 10.04 20.42 12.61
C PHE A 85 9.23 19.20 12.17
N GLY A 86 7.93 19.33 11.99
CA GLY A 86 7.09 18.24 11.50
C GLY A 86 5.75 18.70 10.98
N PHE A 87 4.90 17.72 10.73
CA PHE A 87 3.55 17.92 10.23
C PHE A 87 2.56 17.18 11.10
N VAL A 88 1.37 17.74 11.31
CA VAL A 88 0.28 17.02 11.96
C VAL A 88 -0.72 16.60 10.87
N VAL A 89 -0.85 15.30 10.69
CA VAL A 89 -1.83 14.66 9.81
C VAL A 89 -3.13 14.51 10.59
N VAL A 90 -4.21 15.10 10.11
CA VAL A 90 -5.55 15.05 10.72
C VAL A 90 -6.46 14.18 9.88
N ASP A 91 -7.06 13.16 10.46
CA ASP A 91 -7.94 12.25 9.76
C ASP A 91 -9.09 12.99 9.06
N GLY A 92 -9.30 12.67 7.78
CA GLY A 92 -10.35 13.29 6.96
C GLY A 92 -10.04 14.73 6.49
N GLN A 93 -8.81 15.20 6.64
CA GLN A 93 -8.33 16.46 6.06
C GLN A 93 -7.22 16.17 5.03
N ASP A 94 -7.29 16.86 3.88
CA ASP A 94 -6.34 16.63 2.77
C ASP A 94 -5.01 17.39 2.95
N ASP A 95 -4.98 18.44 3.76
CA ASP A 95 -3.80 19.27 3.99
C ASP A 95 -3.22 19.04 5.40
N ASP A 96 -1.96 18.64 5.47
CA ASP A 96 -1.20 18.52 6.71
C ASP A 96 -0.92 19.89 7.34
N ILE A 97 -0.82 19.94 8.67
CA ILE A 97 -0.53 21.15 9.42
C ILE A 97 0.97 21.20 9.73
N PHE A 98 1.69 22.16 9.15
CA PHE A 98 3.10 22.37 9.42
C PHE A 98 3.31 22.89 10.85
N VAL A 99 4.23 22.27 11.59
CA VAL A 99 4.60 22.64 12.97
C VAL A 99 6.10 22.94 13.03
N LYS A 100 6.44 24.19 13.39
CA LYS A 100 7.85 24.61 13.56
C LYS A 100 8.50 23.87 14.73
N ALA A 101 9.80 23.69 14.69
CA ALA A 101 10.57 23.02 15.75
C ALA A 101 10.34 23.62 17.15
N SER A 102 10.11 24.95 17.25
CA SER A 102 9.78 25.65 18.51
C SER A 102 8.37 25.35 19.04
N ASP A 103 7.48 24.81 18.21
CA ASP A 103 6.05 24.66 18.49
C ASP A 103 5.62 23.20 18.59
N THR A 104 6.56 22.25 18.54
CA THR A 104 6.31 20.80 18.64
C THR A 104 6.00 20.33 20.06
N LYS A 105 6.31 21.10 21.09
CA LYS A 105 6.11 20.77 22.51
C LYS A 105 6.74 19.42 22.90
N ASP A 106 7.92 19.12 22.35
CA ASP A 106 8.65 17.87 22.55
C ASP A 106 7.88 16.61 22.07
N ALA A 107 6.93 16.75 21.13
CA ALA A 107 6.24 15.63 20.52
C ALA A 107 7.23 14.75 19.75
N PHE A 108 7.07 13.46 19.93
CA PHE A 108 7.87 12.43 19.29
C PHE A 108 7.23 11.96 17.98
N TYR A 109 7.99 11.26 17.16
CA TYR A 109 7.49 10.69 15.92
C TYR A 109 6.25 9.83 16.15
N HIS A 110 5.22 10.00 15.34
CA HIS A 110 3.91 9.35 15.41
C HIS A 110 3.07 9.62 16.68
N ASP A 111 3.44 10.62 17.48
CA ASP A 111 2.62 10.97 18.64
C ASP A 111 1.22 11.44 18.24
N LYS A 112 0.22 11.00 18.98
CA LYS A 112 -1.13 11.53 18.88
C LYS A 112 -1.20 12.85 19.64
N VAL A 113 -1.47 13.93 18.92
CA VAL A 113 -1.35 15.29 19.46
C VAL A 113 -2.61 16.13 19.24
N LYS A 114 -2.80 17.14 20.10
CA LYS A 114 -3.69 18.26 19.84
C LYS A 114 -2.89 19.43 19.29
N VAL A 115 -3.30 19.92 18.13
CA VAL A 115 -2.70 21.06 17.43
C VAL A 115 -3.69 22.20 17.29
N VAL A 116 -3.24 23.41 17.49
CA VAL A 116 -4.02 24.64 17.22
C VAL A 116 -3.41 25.32 16.00
N ILE A 117 -4.26 25.72 15.05
CA ILE A 117 -3.82 26.43 13.85
C ILE A 117 -3.40 27.84 14.23
N THR A 118 -2.19 28.22 13.86
CA THR A 118 -1.61 29.54 14.09
C THR A 118 -1.64 30.42 12.84
N ALA A 119 -1.64 29.82 11.65
CA ALA A 119 -1.83 30.48 10.37
C ALA A 119 -2.59 29.61 9.40
N GLN A 120 -3.57 30.19 8.69
CA GLN A 120 -4.34 29.50 7.65
C GLN A 120 -3.55 29.49 6.34
N LYS A 121 -3.93 28.53 5.45
CA LYS A 121 -3.40 28.45 4.09
C LYS A 121 -3.69 29.75 3.35
N ASN A 122 -2.66 30.36 2.78
CA ASN A 122 -2.80 31.57 1.98
C ASN A 122 -1.89 31.47 0.74
N GLY A 123 -2.50 31.22 -0.41
CA GLY A 123 -1.76 30.89 -1.64
C GLY A 123 -0.90 29.63 -1.46
N ASP A 124 0.38 29.72 -1.77
CA ASP A 124 1.34 28.61 -1.64
C ASP A 124 1.81 28.32 -0.21
N ARG A 125 1.42 29.16 0.77
CA ARG A 125 1.77 28.93 2.17
C ARG A 125 0.87 27.88 2.79
N ARG A 126 1.50 26.82 3.36
CA ARG A 126 0.82 25.75 4.08
C ARG A 126 0.17 26.27 5.36
N ARG A 127 -0.81 25.53 5.89
CA ARG A 127 -1.35 25.76 7.23
C ARG A 127 -0.24 25.61 8.26
N GLU A 128 -0.09 26.53 9.19
CA GLU A 128 0.85 26.41 10.31
C GLU A 128 0.08 26.16 11.61
N GLY A 129 0.65 25.36 12.48
CA GLY A 129 0.04 25.02 13.78
C GLY A 129 1.07 24.92 14.90
N LYS A 130 0.54 24.85 16.12
CA LYS A 130 1.31 24.64 17.35
C LYS A 130 0.70 23.49 18.14
N ILE A 131 1.50 22.53 18.55
CA ILE A 131 1.08 21.44 19.42
C ILE A 131 0.87 21.98 20.84
N ILE A 132 -0.32 21.76 21.39
CA ILE A 132 -0.69 22.21 22.73
C ILE A 132 -0.72 21.06 23.75
N GLU A 133 -0.90 19.83 23.27
CA GLU A 133 -0.98 18.65 24.15
C GLU A 133 -0.55 17.39 23.36
N ILE A 134 0.23 16.52 24.00
CA ILE A 134 0.53 15.16 23.54
C ILE A 134 -0.48 14.25 24.22
N LEU A 135 -1.29 13.52 23.45
CA LEU A 135 -2.35 12.65 23.95
C LEU A 135 -1.85 11.25 24.23
N ASP A 136 -1.02 10.72 23.34
CA ASP A 136 -0.39 9.41 23.48
C ASP A 136 0.92 9.36 22.70
N HIS A 137 1.87 8.60 23.22
CA HIS A 137 3.11 8.27 22.53
C HIS A 137 2.96 6.88 21.88
N GLU A 138 2.93 6.82 20.56
CA GLU A 138 2.74 5.56 19.84
C GLU A 138 4.03 4.75 19.76
N VAL A 139 5.18 5.41 19.54
CA VAL A 139 6.49 4.76 19.46
C VAL A 139 6.99 4.44 20.86
N LYS A 140 6.73 3.21 21.34
CA LYS A 140 7.18 2.71 22.66
C LYS A 140 8.51 1.98 22.58
N THR A 141 8.84 1.44 21.40
CA THR A 141 10.10 0.75 21.11
C THR A 141 10.66 1.28 19.79
N LEU A 142 11.97 1.27 19.64
CA LEU A 142 12.64 1.59 18.38
C LEU A 142 13.85 0.69 18.16
N VAL A 143 14.25 0.57 16.92
CA VAL A 143 15.50 -0.11 16.51
C VAL A 143 16.56 0.93 16.18
N GLY A 144 17.80 0.63 16.53
CA GLY A 144 18.91 1.51 16.22
C GLY A 144 20.27 0.87 16.48
N THR A 145 21.32 1.65 16.21
CA THR A 145 22.70 1.23 16.39
C THR A 145 23.26 1.78 17.71
N TYR A 146 23.75 0.89 18.58
CA TYR A 146 24.30 1.27 19.86
C TYR A 146 25.72 1.78 19.74
N GLN A 147 26.00 2.90 20.39
CA GLN A 147 27.31 3.53 20.53
C GLN A 147 27.67 3.61 22.02
N LYS A 148 28.68 2.83 22.44
CA LYS A 148 29.10 2.70 23.83
C LYS A 148 30.06 3.79 24.23
N ASN A 149 29.84 4.39 25.40
CA ASN A 149 30.77 5.23 26.14
C ASN A 149 31.20 4.56 27.45
N LYS A 150 32.12 5.17 28.21
CA LYS A 150 32.66 4.57 29.46
C LYS A 150 31.59 4.19 30.49
N ASN A 151 30.60 5.06 30.70
CA ASN A 151 29.57 4.90 31.75
C ASN A 151 28.12 4.93 31.24
N PHE A 152 27.91 5.08 29.96
CA PHE A 152 26.61 5.14 29.29
C PHE A 152 26.79 4.85 27.81
N GLY A 153 25.72 4.81 27.07
CA GLY A 153 25.74 4.77 25.60
C GLY A 153 24.58 5.51 25.03
N PHE A 154 24.59 5.62 23.69
CA PHE A 154 23.50 6.14 22.91
C PHE A 154 23.06 5.12 21.87
N VAL A 155 21.78 5.09 21.56
CA VAL A 155 21.26 4.39 20.42
C VAL A 155 20.86 5.42 19.37
N VAL A 156 21.50 5.34 18.22
CA VAL A 156 21.16 6.12 17.02
C VAL A 156 20.01 5.39 16.32
N PRO A 157 18.80 5.97 16.28
CA PRO A 157 17.65 5.31 15.65
C PRO A 157 17.88 5.07 14.15
N ASP A 158 17.44 3.92 13.64
CA ASP A 158 17.45 3.63 12.20
C ASP A 158 16.43 4.47 11.45
N ASN A 159 15.32 4.82 12.11
CA ASN A 159 14.35 5.76 11.56
C ASN A 159 14.81 7.20 11.76
N GLN A 160 15.31 7.82 10.71
CA GLN A 160 15.82 9.20 10.73
C GLN A 160 14.77 10.27 11.01
N LYS A 161 13.48 9.95 10.92
CA LYS A 161 12.39 10.84 11.34
C LYS A 161 12.42 11.05 12.86
N ILE A 162 13.08 10.15 13.62
CA ILE A 162 13.42 10.35 15.03
C ILE A 162 14.74 11.11 15.09
N GLY A 163 14.66 12.42 15.15
CA GLY A 163 15.81 13.33 15.01
C GLY A 163 16.72 13.43 16.24
N CYS A 164 16.72 12.43 17.16
CA CYS A 164 17.53 12.45 18.39
C CYS A 164 17.92 11.05 18.82
N ASP A 165 19.14 10.94 19.39
CA ASP A 165 19.67 9.69 19.94
C ASP A 165 19.01 9.37 21.27
N VAL A 166 18.83 8.08 21.57
CA VAL A 166 18.28 7.61 22.84
C VAL A 166 19.39 7.29 23.80
N PHE A 167 19.39 7.94 24.96
CA PHE A 167 20.34 7.69 26.03
C PHE A 167 20.05 6.34 26.73
N VAL A 168 21.08 5.54 26.93
CA VAL A 168 21.01 4.25 27.64
C VAL A 168 22.04 4.23 28.76
N SER A 169 21.59 4.06 29.99
CA SER A 169 22.50 3.91 31.14
C SER A 169 23.22 2.55 31.10
N LYS A 170 24.39 2.48 31.72
CA LYS A 170 25.22 1.26 31.79
C LYS A 170 24.45 0.02 32.31
N GLU A 171 23.51 0.23 33.22
CA GLU A 171 22.69 -0.85 33.79
C GLU A 171 21.68 -1.45 32.79
N HIS A 172 21.39 -0.73 31.71
CA HIS A 172 20.38 -1.09 30.71
C HIS A 172 20.96 -1.45 29.34
N GLU A 173 22.29 -1.64 29.23
CA GLU A 173 22.97 -1.96 27.96
C GLU A 173 22.92 -3.45 27.58
N ILE A 174 22.53 -4.36 28.49
CA ILE A 174 22.41 -5.84 28.35
C ILE A 174 23.50 -6.50 27.48
N GLY A 175 24.77 -6.03 27.64
CA GLY A 175 25.92 -6.60 26.91
C GLY A 175 26.11 -6.07 25.49
N ALA A 176 25.36 -5.08 25.02
CA ALA A 176 25.56 -4.45 23.73
C ALA A 176 26.95 -3.79 23.65
N VAL A 177 27.57 -3.88 22.47
CA VAL A 177 28.85 -3.24 22.14
C VAL A 177 28.61 -2.18 21.05
N THR A 178 29.58 -1.29 20.84
CA THR A 178 29.48 -0.32 19.74
C THR A 178 29.30 -1.05 18.40
N GLY A 179 28.31 -0.64 17.61
CA GLY A 179 27.92 -1.31 16.37
C GLY A 179 26.84 -2.37 16.52
N SER A 180 26.42 -2.71 17.76
CA SER A 180 25.28 -3.61 17.96
C SER A 180 23.98 -2.96 17.46
N LYS A 181 23.22 -3.66 16.67
CA LYS A 181 21.80 -3.37 16.37
C LYS A 181 20.95 -3.83 17.55
N VAL A 182 20.11 -2.95 18.06
CA VAL A 182 19.37 -3.18 19.30
C VAL A 182 17.92 -2.72 19.20
N VAL A 183 17.04 -3.40 19.95
CA VAL A 183 15.69 -2.91 20.22
C VAL A 183 15.70 -2.18 21.55
N VAL A 184 15.26 -0.93 21.55
CA VAL A 184 15.21 -0.09 22.76
C VAL A 184 13.77 0.22 23.11
N LYS A 185 13.40 -0.01 24.37
CA LYS A 185 12.14 0.47 24.95
C LYS A 185 12.33 1.85 25.54
N ILE A 186 11.55 2.81 25.06
CA ILE A 186 11.59 4.19 25.57
C ILE A 186 11.03 4.23 26.99
N SER A 187 11.76 4.83 27.92
CA SER A 187 11.35 5.06 29.29
C SER A 187 11.02 6.53 29.58
N SER A 188 11.60 7.46 28.80
CA SER A 188 11.31 8.89 28.84
C SER A 188 11.53 9.47 27.43
N TYR A 189 10.59 10.27 26.94
CA TYR A 189 10.64 10.85 25.57
C TYR A 189 11.51 12.10 25.47
N GLY A 190 12.13 12.52 26.57
CA GLY A 190 13.06 13.65 26.59
C GLY A 190 12.37 15.02 26.56
N SER A 191 13.09 16.02 26.11
CA SER A 191 12.63 17.40 25.91
C SER A 191 13.60 18.15 25.00
N ALA A 192 13.32 19.41 24.64
CA ALA A 192 14.19 20.26 23.81
C ALA A 192 15.66 20.36 24.34
N ARG A 193 15.92 20.02 25.59
CA ARG A 193 17.26 20.08 26.21
C ARG A 193 17.77 18.73 26.72
N LYS A 194 17.02 17.65 26.56
CA LYS A 194 17.36 16.34 27.11
C LYS A 194 16.94 15.25 26.14
N ASN A 195 17.90 14.40 25.74
CA ASN A 195 17.63 13.27 24.88
C ASN A 195 16.61 12.31 25.53
N PRO A 196 15.83 11.58 24.74
CA PRO A 196 15.03 10.45 25.24
C PRO A 196 15.90 9.45 26.02
N GLU A 197 15.32 8.80 26.99
CA GLU A 197 15.98 7.71 27.73
C GLU A 197 15.32 6.38 27.43
N GLY A 198 16.10 5.33 27.31
CA GLY A 198 15.59 4.00 27.01
C GLY A 198 16.38 2.88 27.66
N LYS A 199 15.85 1.68 27.53
CA LYS A 199 16.47 0.42 27.95
C LYS A 199 16.58 -0.50 26.77
N ILE A 200 17.74 -1.05 26.50
CA ILE A 200 17.88 -2.12 25.51
C ILE A 200 17.12 -3.32 26.05
N ILE A 201 16.21 -3.86 25.24
CA ILE A 201 15.43 -5.06 25.57
C ILE A 201 15.87 -6.26 24.75
N GLU A 202 16.53 -6.03 23.61
CA GLU A 202 17.04 -7.08 22.74
C GLU A 202 18.29 -6.60 22.02
N VAL A 203 19.30 -7.45 21.87
CA VAL A 203 20.45 -7.27 20.98
C VAL A 203 20.23 -8.16 19.77
N ILE A 204 20.00 -7.56 18.59
CA ILE A 204 19.68 -8.28 17.34
C ILE A 204 20.93 -8.97 16.81
N GLY A 205 22.08 -8.26 16.81
CA GLY A 205 23.38 -8.71 16.31
C GLY A 205 24.32 -7.51 16.11
N HIS A 206 25.51 -7.73 15.56
CA HIS A 206 26.36 -6.64 15.14
C HIS A 206 25.94 -6.17 13.74
N MET A 207 26.11 -4.89 13.42
CA MET A 207 25.71 -4.32 12.13
C MET A 207 26.41 -4.98 10.93
N ASP A 208 27.57 -5.62 11.15
CA ASP A 208 28.33 -6.33 10.13
C ASP A 208 28.00 -7.82 10.03
N ASP A 209 27.13 -8.35 10.95
CA ASP A 209 26.75 -9.75 10.93
C ASP A 209 25.74 -10.01 9.81
N PRO A 210 25.87 -11.10 9.02
CA PRO A 210 24.93 -11.45 7.98
C PRO A 210 23.48 -11.56 8.48
N GLY A 211 22.54 -10.93 7.79
CA GLY A 211 21.11 -10.97 8.08
C GLY A 211 20.64 -10.06 9.22
N THR A 212 21.54 -9.43 10.00
CA THR A 212 21.18 -8.45 11.04
C THR A 212 20.48 -7.23 10.47
N ASP A 213 20.84 -6.85 9.27
CA ASP A 213 20.27 -5.73 8.52
C ASP A 213 18.78 -5.93 8.24
N ILE A 214 18.40 -7.08 7.67
CA ILE A 214 16.98 -7.41 7.40
C ILE A 214 16.23 -7.63 8.72
N LEU A 215 16.84 -8.33 9.68
CA LEU A 215 16.22 -8.58 10.98
C LEU A 215 15.94 -7.26 11.73
N SER A 216 16.79 -6.25 11.56
CA SER A 216 16.55 -4.91 12.11
C SER A 216 15.29 -4.26 11.52
N ILE A 217 15.01 -4.45 10.21
CA ILE A 217 13.79 -3.97 9.58
C ILE A 217 12.58 -4.76 10.10
N VAL A 218 12.67 -6.09 10.21
CA VAL A 218 11.62 -6.95 10.80
C VAL A 218 11.20 -6.43 12.18
N LYS A 219 12.20 -6.13 13.04
CA LYS A 219 11.95 -5.59 14.39
C LYS A 219 11.42 -4.15 14.34
N ALA A 220 11.89 -3.31 13.42
CA ALA A 220 11.44 -1.92 13.31
C ALA A 220 9.95 -1.81 12.91
N TYR A 221 9.48 -2.74 12.09
CA TYR A 221 8.07 -2.84 11.69
C TYR A 221 7.22 -3.73 12.61
N ASP A 222 7.77 -4.21 13.74
CA ASP A 222 7.10 -5.12 14.69
C ASP A 222 6.45 -6.31 13.95
N LEU A 223 7.17 -6.89 12.99
CA LEU A 223 6.71 -8.06 12.25
C LEU A 223 6.88 -9.32 13.12
N PRO A 224 5.84 -10.16 13.24
CA PRO A 224 5.88 -11.32 14.11
C PRO A 224 6.72 -12.45 13.50
N GLU A 225 7.83 -12.81 14.14
CA GLU A 225 8.74 -13.85 13.65
C GLU A 225 8.26 -15.26 13.99
N GLU A 226 7.73 -15.46 15.21
CA GLU A 226 7.26 -16.77 15.67
C GLU A 226 5.75 -16.83 15.85
N PHE A 227 5.22 -18.04 15.74
CA PHE A 227 3.83 -18.33 16.10
C PHE A 227 3.70 -18.66 17.60
N PRO A 228 2.65 -18.17 18.26
CA PRO A 228 2.38 -18.49 19.68
C PRO A 228 2.21 -20.00 19.94
N ASP A 229 2.49 -20.45 21.17
CA ASP A 229 2.35 -21.85 21.55
C ASP A 229 0.92 -22.38 21.40
N SER A 230 -0.09 -21.52 21.55
CA SER A 230 -1.49 -21.88 21.29
C SER A 230 -1.72 -22.30 19.83
N VAL A 231 -1.11 -21.59 18.89
CA VAL A 231 -1.12 -21.93 17.45
C VAL A 231 -0.36 -23.22 17.20
N LYS A 232 0.86 -23.35 17.76
CA LYS A 232 1.68 -24.56 17.63
C LYS A 232 0.96 -25.81 18.20
N LYS A 233 0.12 -25.63 19.21
CA LYS A 233 -0.71 -26.71 19.77
C LYS A 233 -1.87 -27.09 18.86
N GLU A 234 -2.57 -26.10 18.27
CA GLU A 234 -3.67 -26.34 17.34
C GLU A 234 -3.21 -27.08 16.09
N LEU A 235 -2.05 -26.71 15.54
CA LEU A 235 -1.44 -27.35 14.36
C LEU A 235 -1.25 -28.86 14.52
N LYS A 236 -0.98 -29.37 15.72
CA LYS A 236 -0.80 -30.82 15.96
C LYS A 236 -2.07 -31.64 15.69
N GLY A 237 -3.22 -30.99 15.64
CA GLY A 237 -4.51 -31.60 15.34
C GLY A 237 -4.91 -31.56 13.86
N ILE A 238 -4.13 -30.87 13.02
CA ILE A 238 -4.42 -30.74 11.60
C ILE A 238 -3.65 -31.83 10.85
N PRO A 239 -4.32 -32.63 10.00
CA PRO A 239 -3.69 -33.70 9.23
C PRO A 239 -2.78 -33.14 8.12
N ASP A 240 -1.86 -33.95 7.64
CA ASP A 240 -0.99 -33.60 6.49
C ASP A 240 -1.65 -33.95 5.12
N GLU A 241 -2.70 -34.78 5.13
CA GLU A 241 -3.42 -35.23 3.95
C GLU A 241 -4.94 -35.06 4.13
N VAL A 242 -5.66 -34.88 3.02
CA VAL A 242 -7.13 -34.78 2.98
C VAL A 242 -7.72 -36.19 3.24
N ASP A 243 -8.67 -36.28 4.16
CA ASP A 243 -9.36 -37.54 4.44
C ASP A 243 -10.73 -37.63 3.72
N GLY A 244 -11.31 -38.84 3.77
CA GLY A 244 -12.59 -39.11 3.09
C GLY A 244 -13.77 -38.31 3.66
N ASN A 245 -13.71 -37.86 4.92
CA ASN A 245 -14.77 -37.06 5.54
C ASN A 245 -14.72 -35.61 5.03
N ASP A 246 -13.53 -35.09 4.75
CA ASP A 246 -13.32 -33.75 4.22
C ASP A 246 -13.82 -33.62 2.78
N ILE A 247 -13.83 -34.74 2.02
CA ILE A 247 -14.31 -34.82 0.62
C ILE A 247 -15.84 -34.87 0.55
N ALA A 248 -16.47 -35.41 1.57
CA ALA A 248 -17.92 -35.64 1.55
C ALA A 248 -18.71 -34.33 1.31
N GLY A 249 -19.60 -34.36 0.30
CA GLY A 249 -20.44 -33.22 -0.08
C GLY A 249 -19.77 -32.18 -0.98
N ARG A 250 -18.48 -32.32 -1.28
CA ARG A 250 -17.76 -31.42 -2.20
C ARG A 250 -17.94 -31.87 -3.67
N THR A 251 -17.80 -30.94 -4.59
CA THR A 251 -17.73 -31.24 -6.02
C THR A 251 -16.37 -31.89 -6.31
N ASP A 252 -16.38 -33.11 -6.84
CA ASP A 252 -15.17 -33.81 -7.22
C ASP A 252 -14.66 -33.31 -8.59
N LEU A 253 -13.51 -32.66 -8.61
CA LEU A 253 -12.86 -32.11 -9.80
C LEU A 253 -11.45 -32.72 -10.01
N ARG A 254 -11.13 -33.86 -9.39
CA ARG A 254 -9.81 -34.50 -9.47
C ARG A 254 -9.47 -35.01 -10.87
N ASP A 255 -10.47 -35.31 -11.68
CA ASP A 255 -10.28 -35.74 -13.06
C ASP A 255 -10.19 -34.57 -14.06
N VAL A 256 -10.37 -33.31 -13.60
CA VAL A 256 -10.25 -32.14 -14.46
C VAL A 256 -8.79 -31.74 -14.59
N VAL A 257 -8.30 -31.61 -15.84
CA VAL A 257 -6.94 -31.17 -16.11
C VAL A 257 -6.77 -29.70 -15.63
N MET A 258 -5.84 -29.52 -14.69
CA MET A 258 -5.54 -28.21 -14.10
C MET A 258 -4.06 -28.08 -13.75
N VAL A 259 -3.61 -26.83 -13.68
CA VAL A 259 -2.21 -26.48 -13.38
C VAL A 259 -2.16 -25.33 -12.38
N THR A 260 -1.09 -25.28 -11.59
CA THR A 260 -0.66 -24.04 -10.92
C THR A 260 0.43 -23.38 -11.78
N ILE A 261 0.50 -22.04 -11.80
CA ILE A 261 1.50 -21.27 -12.56
C ILE A 261 2.05 -20.17 -11.65
N ASP A 262 3.25 -20.35 -11.13
CA ASP A 262 3.84 -19.49 -10.10
C ASP A 262 5.33 -19.20 -10.37
N GLY A 263 5.98 -18.49 -9.47
CA GLY A 263 7.43 -18.35 -9.46
C GLY A 263 8.14 -19.68 -9.14
N GLU A 264 9.39 -19.83 -9.55
CA GLU A 264 10.18 -21.04 -9.32
C GLU A 264 10.31 -21.39 -7.84
N ASP A 265 10.44 -20.38 -6.99
CA ASP A 265 10.68 -20.50 -5.55
C ASP A 265 9.41 -20.55 -4.70
N SER A 266 8.23 -20.35 -5.31
CA SER A 266 6.94 -20.35 -4.60
C SER A 266 6.65 -21.72 -3.99
N LYS A 267 6.18 -21.71 -2.73
CA LYS A 267 5.80 -22.93 -2.00
C LYS A 267 4.35 -22.90 -1.50
N ASP A 268 3.78 -21.74 -1.45
CA ASP A 268 2.43 -21.41 -0.99
C ASP A 268 1.51 -21.18 -2.21
N LEU A 269 1.16 -22.28 -2.87
CA LEU A 269 0.37 -22.27 -4.11
C LEU A 269 -1.10 -22.06 -3.76
N ASP A 270 -1.58 -20.82 -3.87
CA ASP A 270 -2.95 -20.42 -3.54
C ASP A 270 -3.97 -20.84 -4.60
N ASP A 271 -3.59 -20.84 -5.89
CA ASP A 271 -4.51 -20.99 -7.01
C ASP A 271 -4.08 -22.03 -8.04
N ALA A 272 -5.06 -22.72 -8.57
CA ALA A 272 -4.93 -23.59 -9.76
C ALA A 272 -5.98 -23.17 -10.78
N VAL A 273 -5.66 -23.36 -12.06
CA VAL A 273 -6.52 -22.99 -13.18
C VAL A 273 -6.77 -24.15 -14.12
N SER A 274 -8.00 -24.27 -14.60
CA SER A 274 -8.42 -25.22 -15.63
C SER A 274 -9.17 -24.49 -16.74
N LEU A 275 -9.00 -24.90 -17.99
CA LEU A 275 -9.73 -24.30 -19.11
C LEU A 275 -10.03 -25.30 -20.19
N THR A 276 -11.30 -25.33 -20.62
CA THR A 276 -11.74 -26.02 -21.83
C THR A 276 -12.59 -25.07 -22.68
N LYS A 277 -12.81 -25.44 -23.94
CA LYS A 277 -13.66 -24.65 -24.85
C LYS A 277 -14.61 -25.58 -25.58
N GLU A 278 -15.89 -25.30 -25.48
CA GLU A 278 -16.95 -26.02 -26.20
C GLU A 278 -17.94 -25.01 -26.81
N ASN A 279 -18.32 -25.21 -28.07
CA ASN A 279 -19.32 -24.36 -28.78
C ASN A 279 -19.07 -22.86 -28.65
N ASP A 280 -17.81 -22.42 -28.79
CA ASP A 280 -17.37 -21.01 -28.62
C ASP A 280 -17.59 -20.44 -27.21
N ILE A 281 -17.74 -21.29 -26.21
CA ILE A 281 -17.78 -20.92 -24.79
C ILE A 281 -16.52 -21.47 -24.13
N TYR A 282 -15.80 -20.61 -23.39
CA TYR A 282 -14.70 -20.99 -22.53
C TYR A 282 -15.25 -21.38 -21.16
N HIS A 283 -14.89 -22.56 -20.68
CA HIS A 283 -15.19 -23.03 -19.32
C HIS A 283 -13.93 -22.87 -18.47
N LEU A 284 -13.84 -21.73 -17.80
CA LEU A 284 -12.70 -21.37 -16.95
C LEU A 284 -12.98 -21.78 -15.50
N GLY A 285 -12.13 -22.62 -14.93
CA GLY A 285 -12.09 -22.93 -13.50
C GLY A 285 -10.95 -22.21 -12.81
N VAL A 286 -11.26 -21.44 -11.77
CA VAL A 286 -10.30 -20.85 -10.82
C VAL A 286 -10.52 -21.52 -9.49
N HIS A 287 -9.53 -22.31 -9.05
CA HIS A 287 -9.61 -23.17 -7.87
C HIS A 287 -8.67 -22.65 -6.81
N ILE A 288 -9.22 -22.19 -5.68
CA ILE A 288 -8.46 -21.53 -4.62
C ILE A 288 -8.39 -22.43 -3.39
N ALA A 289 -7.23 -22.53 -2.79
CA ALA A 289 -6.98 -23.30 -1.58
C ALA A 289 -8.02 -23.01 -0.49
N ASP A 290 -8.73 -24.02 0.02
CA ASP A 290 -9.73 -23.86 1.07
C ASP A 290 -9.09 -23.77 2.46
N VAL A 291 -8.35 -22.69 2.70
CA VAL A 291 -7.69 -22.41 3.99
C VAL A 291 -8.71 -22.33 5.12
N SER A 292 -9.93 -21.87 4.83
CA SER A 292 -11.02 -21.73 5.81
C SER A 292 -11.52 -23.08 6.36
N HIS A 293 -11.17 -24.19 5.70
CA HIS A 293 -11.44 -25.52 6.22
C HIS A 293 -10.57 -25.81 7.46
N TYR A 294 -9.34 -25.37 7.47
CA TYR A 294 -8.36 -25.64 8.53
C TYR A 294 -8.28 -24.49 9.56
N VAL A 295 -8.40 -23.24 9.14
CA VAL A 295 -8.36 -22.06 10.00
C VAL A 295 -9.78 -21.64 10.35
N LYS A 296 -10.30 -22.17 11.48
CA LYS A 296 -11.68 -21.91 11.93
C LYS A 296 -11.80 -20.54 12.58
N GLU A 297 -12.95 -19.89 12.38
CA GLU A 297 -13.29 -18.61 13.03
C GLU A 297 -13.06 -18.67 14.54
N ASP A 298 -12.50 -17.61 15.11
CA ASP A 298 -12.18 -17.46 16.54
C ASP A 298 -11.13 -18.43 17.12
N SER A 299 -10.55 -19.34 16.33
CA SER A 299 -9.48 -20.22 16.76
C SER A 299 -8.18 -19.45 17.07
N PRO A 300 -7.21 -20.05 17.77
CA PRO A 300 -5.87 -19.47 17.92
C PRO A 300 -5.18 -19.16 16.59
N LEU A 301 -5.32 -20.03 15.59
CA LEU A 301 -4.82 -19.81 14.24
C LEU A 301 -5.46 -18.59 13.58
N ASP A 302 -6.79 -18.45 13.70
CA ASP A 302 -7.53 -17.35 13.14
C ASP A 302 -7.12 -16.00 13.74
N LYS A 303 -7.06 -15.94 15.06
CA LYS A 303 -6.66 -14.72 15.78
C LYS A 303 -5.25 -14.27 15.41
N GLU A 304 -4.34 -15.22 15.24
CA GLU A 304 -2.97 -14.90 14.81
C GLU A 304 -2.94 -14.50 13.34
N ALA A 305 -3.71 -15.16 12.47
CA ALA A 305 -3.82 -14.80 11.06
C ALA A 305 -4.39 -13.39 10.88
N LEU A 306 -5.44 -13.01 11.64
CA LEU A 306 -5.99 -11.64 11.64
C LEU A 306 -4.98 -10.61 12.15
N LYS A 307 -4.24 -10.93 13.23
CA LYS A 307 -3.19 -10.06 13.76
C LYS A 307 -2.09 -9.81 12.75
N ARG A 308 -1.67 -10.82 12.00
CA ARG A 308 -0.69 -10.72 10.91
C ARG A 308 -1.28 -10.01 9.69
N GLY A 309 -2.52 -10.29 9.36
CA GLY A 309 -3.33 -9.71 8.28
C GLY A 309 -2.89 -10.11 6.89
N THR A 310 -1.58 -10.22 6.66
CA THR A 310 -0.97 -10.64 5.39
C THR A 310 0.38 -11.33 5.62
N SER A 311 0.82 -12.17 4.68
CA SER A 311 2.22 -12.59 4.61
C SER A 311 3.09 -11.42 4.14
N VAL A 312 4.35 -11.36 4.58
CA VAL A 312 5.33 -10.34 4.20
C VAL A 312 6.48 -11.01 3.45
N TYR A 313 6.72 -10.56 2.20
CA TYR A 313 7.73 -11.14 1.31
C TYR A 313 8.97 -10.27 1.28
N LEU A 314 9.86 -10.47 2.25
CA LEU A 314 11.13 -9.75 2.29
C LEU A 314 12.12 -10.37 1.28
N VAL A 315 13.14 -9.62 0.95
CA VAL A 315 14.11 -10.01 -0.09
C VAL A 315 14.81 -11.35 0.16
N ASP A 316 14.94 -11.79 1.43
CA ASP A 316 15.65 -13.02 1.83
C ASP A 316 14.73 -14.08 2.49
N ARG A 317 13.53 -13.70 2.89
CA ARG A 317 12.60 -14.57 3.64
C ARG A 317 11.15 -14.16 3.50
N VAL A 318 10.26 -15.11 3.82
CA VAL A 318 8.82 -14.84 3.95
C VAL A 318 8.43 -14.93 5.42
N ILE A 319 7.71 -13.93 5.93
CA ILE A 319 7.04 -13.97 7.23
C ILE A 319 5.57 -14.33 6.94
N PRO A 320 5.16 -15.59 7.15
CA PRO A 320 3.88 -16.06 6.66
C PRO A 320 2.71 -15.64 7.57
N MET A 321 1.53 -15.41 6.97
CA MET A 321 0.29 -15.15 7.70
C MET A 321 -0.15 -16.37 8.51
N ILE A 322 -0.03 -17.55 7.93
CA ILE A 322 -0.34 -18.84 8.58
C ILE A 322 0.91 -19.72 8.58
N PRO A 323 1.06 -20.66 9.55
CA PRO A 323 2.26 -21.49 9.67
C PRO A 323 2.58 -22.30 8.39
N HIS A 324 3.88 -22.49 8.10
CA HIS A 324 4.36 -23.20 6.91
C HIS A 324 3.80 -24.61 6.76
N GLN A 325 3.45 -25.29 7.87
CA GLN A 325 2.77 -26.58 7.81
C GLN A 325 1.43 -26.49 7.05
N LEU A 326 0.74 -25.34 7.14
CA LEU A 326 -0.47 -25.08 6.37
C LEU A 326 -0.14 -24.46 5.02
N SER A 327 0.61 -23.33 5.01
CA SER A 327 0.82 -22.54 3.80
C SER A 327 1.58 -23.29 2.70
N ASN A 328 2.54 -24.13 3.06
CA ASN A 328 3.34 -24.90 2.10
C ASN A 328 2.92 -26.39 2.06
N GLY A 329 2.11 -26.83 3.04
CA GLY A 329 1.66 -28.21 3.22
C GLY A 329 0.25 -28.43 2.68
N ILE A 330 -0.70 -28.71 3.62
CA ILE A 330 -2.04 -29.18 3.24
C ILE A 330 -2.89 -28.13 2.51
N CYS A 331 -2.65 -26.83 2.72
CA CYS A 331 -3.34 -25.78 1.98
C CYS A 331 -2.74 -25.53 0.60
N SER A 332 -1.42 -25.72 0.42
CA SER A 332 -0.77 -25.49 -0.87
C SER A 332 -1.25 -26.50 -1.92
N LEU A 333 -1.63 -26.01 -3.09
CA LEU A 333 -2.15 -26.81 -4.21
C LEU A 333 -1.02 -27.55 -4.95
N ASN A 334 -0.32 -28.43 -4.22
CA ASN A 334 0.82 -29.16 -4.71
C ASN A 334 0.43 -30.21 -5.77
N GLU A 335 1.30 -30.41 -6.78
CA GLU A 335 1.13 -31.40 -7.88
C GLU A 335 0.90 -32.80 -7.34
N GLY A 336 -0.07 -33.50 -7.90
CA GLY A 336 -0.38 -34.91 -7.62
C GLY A 336 -0.97 -35.18 -6.23
N CYS A 337 -1.35 -34.14 -5.50
CA CYS A 337 -1.96 -34.27 -4.17
C CYS A 337 -3.45 -33.88 -4.20
N ASP A 338 -4.29 -34.66 -3.53
CA ASP A 338 -5.67 -34.25 -3.29
C ASP A 338 -5.68 -33.03 -2.36
N ARG A 339 -6.40 -31.97 -2.75
CA ARG A 339 -6.51 -30.73 -2.00
C ARG A 339 -7.95 -30.23 -1.97
N LEU A 340 -8.33 -29.62 -0.86
CA LEU A 340 -9.62 -28.94 -0.73
C LEU A 340 -9.51 -27.55 -1.34
N ALA A 341 -10.48 -27.21 -2.16
CA ALA A 341 -10.54 -25.91 -2.81
C ALA A 341 -11.93 -25.27 -2.72
N LEU A 342 -12.00 -23.97 -2.85
CA LEU A 342 -13.19 -23.20 -3.17
C LEU A 342 -13.05 -22.76 -4.64
N SER A 343 -13.91 -23.28 -5.50
CA SER A 343 -13.78 -23.12 -6.96
C SER A 343 -14.81 -22.15 -7.49
N CYS A 344 -14.35 -21.22 -8.34
CA CYS A 344 -15.17 -20.36 -9.17
C CYS A 344 -15.11 -20.88 -10.62
N LEU A 345 -16.18 -21.50 -11.07
CA LEU A 345 -16.33 -22.03 -12.43
C LEU A 345 -17.10 -21.00 -13.24
N MET A 346 -16.55 -20.56 -14.38
CA MET A 346 -17.11 -19.48 -15.20
C MET A 346 -17.25 -19.90 -16.65
N ASP A 347 -18.43 -19.63 -17.23
CA ASP A 347 -18.68 -19.77 -18.67
C ASP A 347 -18.51 -18.41 -19.34
N ILE A 348 -17.57 -18.31 -20.27
CA ILE A 348 -17.16 -17.03 -20.88
C ILE A 348 -17.41 -17.09 -22.38
N ASP A 349 -18.15 -16.11 -22.91
CA ASP A 349 -18.40 -16.00 -24.36
C ASP A 349 -17.18 -15.43 -25.11
N MET A 350 -17.23 -15.47 -26.46
CA MET A 350 -16.19 -14.93 -27.34
C MET A 350 -15.98 -13.38 -27.22
N LYS A 351 -16.81 -12.70 -26.45
CA LYS A 351 -16.70 -11.26 -26.14
C LYS A 351 -16.14 -11.01 -24.75
N GLY A 352 -15.83 -12.08 -24.00
CA GLY A 352 -15.37 -12.02 -22.61
C GLY A 352 -16.48 -11.75 -21.59
N ASN A 353 -17.77 -11.98 -21.94
CA ASN A 353 -18.83 -11.88 -20.94
C ASN A 353 -18.94 -13.20 -20.20
N ILE A 354 -19.01 -13.10 -18.88
CA ILE A 354 -19.35 -14.23 -18.02
C ILE A 354 -20.86 -14.43 -18.13
N ILE A 355 -21.27 -15.49 -18.82
CA ILE A 355 -22.68 -15.81 -19.12
C ILE A 355 -23.28 -16.78 -18.12
N GLY A 356 -22.45 -17.43 -17.33
CA GLY A 356 -22.82 -18.31 -16.24
C GLY A 356 -21.64 -18.51 -15.30
N HIS A 357 -21.94 -18.77 -14.03
CA HIS A 357 -20.91 -19.14 -13.06
C HIS A 357 -21.46 -20.04 -11.96
N LYS A 358 -20.56 -20.75 -11.30
CA LYS A 358 -20.86 -21.57 -10.12
C LYS A 358 -19.70 -21.46 -9.14
N ILE A 359 -20.02 -21.07 -7.90
CA ILE A 359 -19.06 -21.09 -6.79
C ILE A 359 -19.39 -22.32 -5.95
N CYS A 360 -18.39 -23.17 -5.67
CA CYS A 360 -18.60 -24.40 -4.91
C CYS A 360 -17.35 -24.84 -4.14
N GLU A 361 -17.57 -25.53 -3.04
CA GLU A 361 -16.53 -26.32 -2.39
C GLU A 361 -16.20 -27.52 -3.27
N SER A 362 -14.91 -27.77 -3.47
CA SER A 362 -14.43 -28.84 -4.33
C SER A 362 -13.26 -29.61 -3.71
N VAL A 363 -13.00 -30.80 -4.26
CA VAL A 363 -11.74 -31.50 -4.11
C VAL A 363 -11.07 -31.57 -5.48
N ILE A 364 -9.80 -31.22 -5.52
CA ILE A 364 -9.00 -31.12 -6.74
C ILE A 364 -7.70 -31.92 -6.63
N ASN A 365 -7.09 -32.23 -7.79
CA ASN A 365 -5.75 -32.79 -7.87
C ASN A 365 -5.02 -32.11 -9.03
N VAL A 366 -3.97 -31.33 -8.72
CA VAL A 366 -3.23 -30.57 -9.72
C VAL A 366 -2.36 -31.48 -10.56
N ASN A 367 -2.51 -31.46 -11.88
CA ASN A 367 -1.75 -32.34 -12.81
C ASN A 367 -0.29 -31.91 -12.91
N ARG A 368 -0.01 -30.63 -12.98
CA ARG A 368 1.37 -30.10 -13.08
C ARG A 368 1.51 -28.77 -12.35
N ARG A 369 2.62 -28.62 -11.63
CA ARG A 369 3.13 -27.35 -11.18
C ARG A 369 3.95 -26.71 -12.29
N MET A 370 3.47 -25.63 -12.87
CA MET A 370 4.17 -24.86 -13.88
C MET A 370 4.84 -23.64 -13.29
N THR A 371 5.80 -23.08 -14.00
CA THR A 371 6.41 -21.80 -13.65
C THR A 371 6.11 -20.73 -14.70
N TYR A 372 6.14 -19.45 -14.30
CA TYR A 372 5.99 -18.36 -15.27
C TYR A 372 6.99 -18.45 -16.40
N THR A 373 8.23 -18.86 -16.09
CA THR A 373 9.30 -19.04 -17.10
C THR A 373 8.97 -20.16 -18.08
N SER A 374 8.50 -21.33 -17.60
CA SER A 374 8.16 -22.46 -18.47
C SER A 374 6.99 -22.12 -19.39
N VAL A 375 5.94 -21.49 -18.87
CA VAL A 375 4.77 -21.10 -19.67
C VAL A 375 5.13 -20.00 -20.69
N LYS A 376 5.98 -19.04 -20.32
CA LYS A 376 6.54 -18.05 -21.26
C LYS A 376 7.27 -18.72 -22.41
N LYS A 377 8.18 -19.66 -22.11
CA LYS A 377 8.94 -20.42 -23.14
C LYS A 377 8.00 -21.17 -24.10
N ILE A 378 6.89 -21.71 -23.59
CA ILE A 378 5.91 -22.40 -24.43
C ILE A 378 5.14 -21.40 -25.31
N LEU A 379 4.66 -20.30 -24.77
CA LEU A 379 3.73 -19.39 -25.45
C LEU A 379 4.41 -18.29 -26.29
N GLU A 380 5.50 -17.70 -25.80
CA GLU A 380 6.22 -16.62 -26.48
C GLU A 380 7.40 -17.15 -27.30
N ASP A 381 8.27 -17.97 -26.72
CA ASP A 381 9.51 -18.42 -27.33
C ASP A 381 9.30 -19.64 -28.25
N ASN A 382 8.17 -20.36 -28.15
CA ASN A 382 7.90 -21.61 -28.83
C ASN A 382 9.04 -22.62 -28.65
N ASP A 383 9.59 -22.70 -27.42
CA ASP A 383 10.72 -23.55 -27.10
C ASP A 383 10.38 -25.05 -27.31
N LYS A 384 11.14 -25.72 -28.15
CA LYS A 384 10.84 -27.11 -28.55
C LYS A 384 11.01 -28.11 -27.41
N GLU A 385 11.94 -27.88 -26.49
CA GLU A 385 12.20 -28.78 -25.37
C GLU A 385 11.06 -28.62 -24.32
N GLU A 386 10.68 -27.40 -23.96
CA GLU A 386 9.57 -27.17 -23.05
C GLU A 386 8.23 -27.63 -23.66
N CYS A 387 7.98 -27.37 -24.94
CA CYS A 387 6.78 -27.86 -25.62
C CYS A 387 6.73 -29.40 -25.70
N ALA A 388 7.86 -30.10 -25.88
CA ALA A 388 7.90 -31.54 -25.87
C ALA A 388 7.71 -32.12 -24.46
N LYS A 389 8.28 -31.48 -23.44
CA LYS A 389 8.18 -31.86 -22.03
C LYS A 389 6.75 -31.80 -21.50
N TYR A 390 5.99 -30.77 -21.90
CA TYR A 390 4.62 -30.53 -21.48
C TYR A 390 3.61 -30.60 -22.64
N SER A 391 3.86 -31.53 -23.57
CA SER A 391 3.09 -31.65 -24.81
C SER A 391 1.58 -31.80 -24.60
N GLU A 392 1.16 -32.40 -23.48
CA GLU A 392 -0.24 -32.58 -23.10
C GLU A 392 -0.93 -31.27 -22.67
N LEU A 393 -0.17 -30.22 -22.33
CA LEU A 393 -0.69 -28.96 -21.83
C LEU A 393 -0.57 -27.80 -22.83
N VAL A 394 0.22 -27.94 -23.89
CA VAL A 394 0.51 -26.85 -24.86
C VAL A 394 -0.75 -26.27 -25.45
N ASP A 395 -1.72 -27.07 -25.83
CA ASP A 395 -2.98 -26.59 -26.43
C ASP A 395 -3.84 -25.89 -25.38
N MET A 396 -3.83 -26.35 -24.13
CA MET A 396 -4.52 -25.69 -23.03
C MET A 396 -3.91 -24.30 -22.76
N PHE A 397 -2.57 -24.14 -22.76
CA PHE A 397 -1.93 -22.84 -22.58
C PHE A 397 -2.24 -21.87 -23.70
N LYS A 398 -2.27 -22.32 -24.96
CA LYS A 398 -2.70 -21.46 -26.09
C LYS A 398 -4.15 -20.99 -25.92
N LEU A 399 -5.03 -21.90 -25.47
CA LEU A 399 -6.42 -21.59 -25.20
C LEU A 399 -6.55 -20.59 -24.02
N MET A 400 -5.73 -20.77 -22.98
CA MET A 400 -5.66 -19.83 -21.85
C MET A 400 -5.22 -18.44 -22.28
N GLN A 401 -4.22 -18.34 -23.14
CA GLN A 401 -3.78 -17.05 -23.70
C GLN A 401 -4.91 -16.37 -24.50
N GLU A 402 -5.60 -17.14 -25.39
CA GLU A 402 -6.74 -16.64 -26.16
C GLU A 402 -7.84 -16.07 -25.24
N CYS A 403 -8.22 -16.81 -24.20
CA CYS A 403 -9.23 -16.41 -23.23
C CYS A 403 -8.78 -15.17 -22.42
N ALA A 404 -7.56 -15.14 -21.92
CA ALA A 404 -6.98 -14.02 -21.18
C ALA A 404 -6.96 -12.75 -22.02
N ASP A 405 -6.56 -12.83 -23.29
CA ASP A 405 -6.57 -11.69 -24.21
C ASP A 405 -7.98 -11.12 -24.44
N ILE A 406 -8.99 -11.98 -24.52
CA ILE A 406 -10.39 -11.56 -24.65
C ILE A 406 -10.86 -10.84 -23.37
N LEU A 407 -10.56 -11.37 -22.19
CA LEU A 407 -10.87 -10.76 -20.89
C LEU A 407 -10.18 -9.41 -20.74
N ARG A 408 -8.88 -9.34 -21.07
CA ARG A 408 -8.07 -8.11 -21.04
C ARG A 408 -8.62 -7.05 -21.99
N LYS A 409 -8.95 -7.40 -23.22
CA LYS A 409 -9.56 -6.48 -24.20
C LYS A 409 -10.87 -5.90 -23.69
N LYS A 410 -11.72 -6.73 -23.05
CA LYS A 410 -12.98 -6.28 -22.43
C LYS A 410 -12.72 -5.29 -21.29
N ARG A 411 -11.77 -5.61 -20.39
CA ARG A 411 -11.38 -4.76 -19.26
C ARG A 411 -10.83 -3.41 -19.75
N PHE A 412 -9.94 -3.41 -20.74
CA PHE A 412 -9.45 -2.21 -21.38
C PHE A 412 -10.56 -1.37 -22.01
N LYS A 413 -11.49 -1.99 -22.74
CA LYS A 413 -12.63 -1.28 -23.33
C LYS A 413 -13.51 -0.60 -22.27
N ARG A 414 -13.61 -1.18 -21.07
CA ARG A 414 -14.32 -0.62 -19.91
C ARG A 414 -13.60 0.60 -19.34
N GLY A 415 -12.28 0.71 -19.49
CA GLY A 415 -11.45 1.82 -19.04
C GLY A 415 -10.50 1.45 -17.88
N SER A 416 -10.19 0.18 -17.71
CA SER A 416 -9.17 -0.25 -16.74
C SER A 416 -7.83 0.40 -17.05
N ILE A 417 -7.17 0.93 -16.02
CA ILE A 417 -5.86 1.56 -16.08
C ILE A 417 -4.83 0.48 -15.75
N ASP A 418 -3.85 0.29 -16.64
CA ASP A 418 -2.71 -0.58 -16.40
C ASP A 418 -1.45 0.28 -16.29
N PHE A 419 -0.80 0.25 -15.11
CA PHE A 419 0.49 0.88 -14.90
C PHE A 419 1.55 -0.19 -14.97
N ASP A 420 2.37 -0.15 -16.01
CA ASP A 420 3.47 -1.10 -16.21
C ASP A 420 4.79 -0.48 -15.72
N PHE A 421 4.94 -0.33 -14.39
CA PHE A 421 6.20 0.09 -13.82
C PHE A 421 7.10 -1.13 -13.60
N PRO A 422 8.37 -1.05 -14.01
CA PRO A 422 9.31 -2.14 -13.77
C PRO A 422 9.55 -2.34 -12.27
N GLU A 423 9.30 -3.54 -11.78
CA GLU A 423 9.70 -3.96 -10.44
C GLU A 423 11.13 -4.51 -10.47
N SER A 424 11.82 -4.49 -9.34
CA SER A 424 13.19 -4.98 -9.22
C SER A 424 13.21 -6.41 -8.72
N LYS A 425 14.04 -7.27 -9.34
CA LYS A 425 14.40 -8.59 -8.79
C LYS A 425 15.82 -8.52 -8.26
N ILE A 426 15.98 -8.65 -6.95
CA ILE A 426 17.27 -8.64 -6.25
C ILE A 426 17.74 -10.08 -6.07
N ILE A 427 18.96 -10.38 -6.51
CA ILE A 427 19.57 -11.69 -6.39
C ILE A 427 20.61 -11.64 -5.29
N LEU A 428 20.47 -12.51 -4.28
CA LEU A 428 21.34 -12.60 -3.13
C LEU A 428 22.28 -13.81 -3.25
N ASP A 429 23.46 -13.70 -2.66
CA ASP A 429 24.35 -14.81 -2.40
C ASP A 429 23.92 -15.59 -1.13
N LYS A 430 24.72 -16.60 -0.74
CA LYS A 430 24.46 -17.46 0.44
C LYS A 430 24.54 -16.70 1.76
N ASP A 431 25.23 -15.57 1.78
CA ASP A 431 25.44 -14.72 2.95
C ASP A 431 24.41 -13.58 3.00
N GLY A 432 23.45 -13.53 2.06
CA GLY A 432 22.40 -12.52 1.96
C GLY A 432 22.89 -11.20 1.36
N ARG A 433 24.04 -11.19 0.66
CA ARG A 433 24.57 -10.02 -0.03
C ARG A 433 24.00 -9.92 -1.44
N PRO A 434 23.63 -8.74 -1.92
CA PRO A 434 23.13 -8.58 -3.27
C PRO A 434 24.27 -8.73 -4.29
N VAL A 435 24.10 -9.63 -5.26
CA VAL A 435 25.07 -9.91 -6.34
C VAL A 435 24.62 -9.41 -7.69
N ASP A 436 23.31 -9.26 -7.89
CA ASP A 436 22.73 -8.75 -9.14
C ASP A 436 21.35 -8.13 -8.87
N ILE A 437 21.02 -7.08 -9.60
CA ILE A 437 19.69 -6.44 -9.56
C ILE A 437 19.25 -6.19 -11.00
N LYS A 438 18.07 -6.69 -11.33
CA LYS A 438 17.51 -6.57 -12.67
C LYS A 438 15.99 -6.37 -12.63
N PRO A 439 15.40 -5.79 -13.70
CA PRO A 439 13.95 -5.67 -13.81
C PRO A 439 13.28 -7.05 -13.72
N TYR A 440 12.13 -7.10 -13.04
CA TYR A 440 11.27 -8.27 -13.03
C TYR A 440 10.58 -8.41 -14.40
N ASP A 441 10.59 -9.62 -14.96
CA ASP A 441 10.02 -9.89 -16.27
C ASP A 441 8.51 -10.18 -16.16
N ARG A 442 7.68 -9.16 -16.42
CA ARG A 442 6.22 -9.29 -16.53
C ARG A 442 5.86 -9.82 -17.91
N ASN A 443 5.70 -11.12 -18.04
CA ASN A 443 5.51 -11.84 -19.29
C ASN A 443 4.06 -12.30 -19.53
N VAL A 444 3.82 -13.05 -20.63
CA VAL A 444 2.50 -13.57 -21.00
C VAL A 444 1.88 -14.42 -19.89
N ALA A 445 2.68 -15.23 -19.19
CA ALA A 445 2.18 -16.13 -18.17
C ALA A 445 1.69 -15.39 -16.92
N THR A 446 2.43 -14.36 -16.46
CA THR A 446 2.02 -13.53 -15.34
C THR A 446 0.73 -12.77 -15.67
N LYS A 447 0.62 -12.19 -16.89
CA LYS A 447 -0.56 -11.47 -17.37
C LYS A 447 -1.78 -12.38 -17.50
N LEU A 448 -1.58 -13.64 -17.93
CA LEU A 448 -2.64 -14.63 -18.06
C LEU A 448 -3.28 -14.97 -16.70
N ILE A 449 -2.45 -15.28 -15.70
CA ILE A 449 -2.94 -15.59 -14.35
C ILE A 449 -3.62 -14.38 -13.75
N GLU A 450 -3.05 -13.18 -13.90
CA GLU A 450 -3.67 -11.94 -13.45
C GLU A 450 -5.10 -11.77 -14.02
N ASP A 451 -5.30 -11.96 -15.33
CA ASP A 451 -6.62 -11.81 -15.95
C ASP A 451 -7.64 -12.82 -15.41
N PHE A 452 -7.22 -14.07 -15.14
CA PHE A 452 -8.09 -15.09 -14.57
C PHE A 452 -8.45 -14.79 -13.10
N MET A 453 -7.47 -14.35 -12.32
CA MET A 453 -7.72 -13.95 -10.93
C MET A 453 -8.64 -12.73 -10.85
N LEU A 454 -8.45 -11.73 -11.72
CA LEU A 454 -9.34 -10.57 -11.82
C LEU A 454 -10.77 -10.99 -12.18
N ALA A 455 -10.94 -11.90 -13.15
CA ALA A 455 -12.26 -12.40 -13.53
C ALA A 455 -12.96 -13.12 -12.37
N ALA A 456 -12.24 -13.98 -11.63
CA ALA A 456 -12.79 -14.66 -10.46
C ALA A 456 -13.15 -13.68 -9.33
N ASN A 457 -12.26 -12.73 -9.02
CA ASN A 457 -12.49 -11.72 -7.99
C ASN A 457 -13.71 -10.83 -8.29
N GLU A 458 -13.87 -10.39 -9.55
CA GLU A 458 -15.05 -9.61 -9.98
C GLU A 458 -16.33 -10.45 -9.90
N THR A 459 -16.29 -11.71 -10.37
CA THR A 459 -17.45 -12.62 -10.36
C THR A 459 -17.94 -12.89 -8.94
N VAL A 460 -17.03 -13.22 -8.04
CA VAL A 460 -17.37 -13.48 -6.62
C VAL A 460 -17.91 -12.21 -5.96
N ALA A 461 -17.28 -11.06 -6.18
CA ALA A 461 -17.73 -9.80 -5.59
C ALA A 461 -19.14 -9.42 -6.07
N GLU A 462 -19.45 -9.59 -7.37
CA GLU A 462 -20.76 -9.29 -7.94
C GLU A 462 -21.84 -10.24 -7.42
N ASP A 463 -21.56 -11.55 -7.34
CA ASP A 463 -22.49 -12.56 -6.87
C ASP A 463 -22.93 -12.29 -5.42
N TYR A 464 -21.98 -12.07 -4.51
CA TYR A 464 -22.26 -11.83 -3.08
C TYR A 464 -22.82 -10.43 -2.80
N PHE A 465 -22.55 -9.44 -3.67
CA PHE A 465 -23.21 -8.15 -3.61
C PHE A 465 -24.74 -8.28 -3.85
N TRP A 466 -25.13 -9.02 -4.90
CA TRP A 466 -26.54 -9.20 -5.23
C TRP A 466 -27.29 -10.15 -4.27
N GLN A 467 -26.57 -11.00 -3.54
CA GLN A 467 -27.16 -11.80 -2.45
C GLN A 467 -27.42 -10.97 -1.17
N GLU A 468 -27.00 -9.70 -1.12
CA GLU A 468 -27.22 -8.79 0.00
C GLU A 468 -26.69 -9.35 1.34
N VAL A 469 -25.51 -9.97 1.32
CA VAL A 469 -24.84 -10.47 2.50
C VAL A 469 -23.68 -9.54 2.88
N PRO A 470 -23.36 -9.38 4.18
CA PRO A 470 -22.16 -8.66 4.61
C PRO A 470 -20.92 -9.27 3.98
N PHE A 471 -20.07 -8.44 3.38
CA PHE A 471 -18.91 -8.92 2.62
C PHE A 471 -17.72 -7.96 2.73
N LEU A 472 -16.51 -8.41 2.37
CA LEU A 472 -15.33 -7.56 2.27
C LEU A 472 -15.00 -7.28 0.81
N TYR A 473 -14.84 -6.00 0.49
CA TYR A 473 -14.49 -5.54 -0.84
C TYR A 473 -13.08 -4.95 -0.86
N ARG A 474 -12.43 -5.05 -2.00
CA ARG A 474 -11.22 -4.29 -2.32
C ARG A 474 -11.65 -3.06 -3.11
N THR A 475 -11.57 -1.90 -2.51
CA THR A 475 -12.11 -0.67 -3.05
C THR A 475 -11.00 0.30 -3.43
N HIS A 476 -11.25 1.07 -4.49
CA HIS A 476 -10.39 2.14 -4.92
C HIS A 476 -11.28 3.34 -5.26
N GLU A 477 -11.25 4.34 -4.40
CA GLU A 477 -12.09 5.53 -4.53
C GLU A 477 -11.70 6.37 -5.75
N ASN A 478 -12.63 7.20 -6.20
CA ASN A 478 -12.33 8.20 -7.23
C ASN A 478 -11.19 9.13 -6.76
N PRO A 479 -10.32 9.55 -7.66
CA PRO A 479 -9.25 10.47 -7.34
C PRO A 479 -9.80 11.83 -6.88
N ASP A 480 -8.98 12.56 -6.13
CA ASP A 480 -9.31 13.91 -5.68
C ASP A 480 -9.42 14.87 -6.87
N PRO A 481 -10.56 15.60 -7.02
CA PRO A 481 -10.76 16.53 -8.13
C PRO A 481 -9.70 17.62 -8.22
N GLU A 482 -9.17 18.12 -7.09
CA GLU A 482 -8.12 19.15 -7.08
C GLU A 482 -6.79 18.58 -7.61
N LYS A 483 -6.43 17.35 -7.24
CA LYS A 483 -5.22 16.68 -7.75
C LYS A 483 -5.34 16.42 -9.26
N ILE A 484 -6.52 16.02 -9.73
CA ILE A 484 -6.77 15.81 -11.15
C ILE A 484 -6.72 17.13 -11.93
N LEU A 485 -7.23 18.23 -11.37
CA LEU A 485 -7.14 19.54 -12.00
C LEU A 485 -5.67 20.00 -12.12
N LYS A 486 -4.87 19.78 -11.08
CA LYS A 486 -3.42 20.05 -11.13
C LYS A 486 -2.73 19.20 -12.18
N LEU A 487 -3.02 17.90 -12.23
CA LEU A 487 -2.50 17.01 -13.28
C LEU A 487 -2.88 17.50 -14.67
N SER A 488 -4.15 17.87 -14.90
CA SER A 488 -4.62 18.38 -16.19
C SER A 488 -3.91 19.68 -16.59
N THR A 489 -3.75 20.61 -15.65
CA THR A 489 -3.00 21.85 -15.88
C THR A 489 -1.56 21.56 -16.27
N PHE A 490 -0.94 20.63 -15.57
CA PHE A 490 0.44 20.23 -15.81
C PHE A 490 0.65 19.60 -17.19
N ILE A 491 -0.18 18.62 -17.59
CA ILE A 491 -0.03 17.93 -18.88
C ILE A 491 -0.26 18.83 -20.09
N ASN A 492 -1.00 19.95 -19.90
CA ASN A 492 -1.19 20.94 -20.96
C ASN A 492 0.14 21.59 -21.38
N ASN A 493 1.14 21.70 -20.47
CA ASN A 493 2.46 22.21 -20.78
C ASN A 493 3.22 21.33 -21.79
N PHE A 494 2.85 20.04 -21.86
CA PHE A 494 3.41 19.07 -22.81
C PHE A 494 2.51 18.84 -24.04
N GLY A 495 1.44 19.63 -24.18
CA GLY A 495 0.51 19.52 -25.31
C GLY A 495 -0.55 18.43 -25.18
N TYR A 496 -0.64 17.78 -24.02
CA TYR A 496 -1.67 16.80 -23.74
C TYR A 496 -2.88 17.46 -23.06
N SER A 497 -4.06 16.96 -23.35
CA SER A 497 -5.31 17.43 -22.73
C SER A 497 -6.17 16.28 -22.26
N MET A 498 -6.88 16.50 -21.17
CA MET A 498 -7.80 15.55 -20.57
C MET A 498 -9.16 16.23 -20.36
N HIS A 499 -10.24 15.49 -20.62
CA HIS A 499 -11.59 15.99 -20.37
C HIS A 499 -11.97 15.74 -18.92
N ILE A 500 -12.15 16.82 -18.15
CA ILE A 500 -12.53 16.77 -16.74
C ILE A 500 -13.98 17.19 -16.64
N THR A 501 -14.80 16.33 -15.99
CA THR A 501 -16.15 16.60 -15.53
C THR A 501 -16.15 16.60 -14.00
N ASP A 502 -17.29 16.84 -13.37
CA ASP A 502 -17.44 16.81 -11.91
C ASP A 502 -16.97 15.47 -11.30
N GLU A 503 -17.11 14.37 -12.06
CA GLU A 503 -16.55 13.06 -11.74
C GLU A 503 -15.69 12.59 -12.90
N ILE A 504 -14.42 12.27 -12.63
CA ILE A 504 -13.53 11.72 -13.66
C ILE A 504 -13.81 10.24 -13.86
N HIS A 505 -13.95 9.82 -15.10
CA HIS A 505 -14.05 8.41 -15.45
C HIS A 505 -12.65 7.80 -15.68
N PRO A 506 -12.37 6.57 -15.21
CA PRO A 506 -11.05 5.92 -15.38
C PRO A 506 -10.54 5.94 -16.83
N LYS A 507 -11.46 5.82 -17.79
CA LYS A 507 -11.15 5.87 -19.23
C LYS A 507 -10.46 7.15 -19.70
N GLU A 508 -10.65 8.28 -19.01
CA GLU A 508 -9.95 9.52 -19.39
C GLU A 508 -8.47 9.46 -19.01
N LEU A 509 -8.15 8.86 -17.85
CA LEU A 509 -6.76 8.59 -17.47
C LEU A 509 -6.12 7.51 -18.36
N GLN A 510 -6.87 6.46 -18.70
CA GLN A 510 -6.43 5.43 -19.64
C GLN A 510 -6.03 6.05 -20.99
N LYS A 511 -6.88 6.89 -21.59
CA LYS A 511 -6.58 7.59 -22.86
C LYS A 511 -5.37 8.49 -22.75
N LEU A 512 -5.14 9.12 -21.60
CA LEU A 512 -3.93 9.91 -21.36
C LEU A 512 -2.70 9.01 -21.44
N LEU A 513 -2.69 7.91 -20.69
CA LEU A 513 -1.59 6.95 -20.66
C LEU A 513 -1.32 6.33 -22.04
N GLU A 514 -2.36 5.99 -22.81
CA GLU A 514 -2.23 5.52 -24.19
C GLU A 514 -1.58 6.57 -25.12
N LYS A 515 -1.89 7.87 -24.93
CA LYS A 515 -1.32 8.95 -25.75
C LYS A 515 0.14 9.22 -25.46
N ILE A 516 0.57 9.04 -24.23
CA ILE A 516 1.96 9.30 -23.82
C ILE A 516 2.87 8.08 -24.01
N ALA A 517 2.31 6.91 -24.29
CA ALA A 517 3.08 5.68 -24.46
C ALA A 517 4.18 5.85 -25.52
N GLY A 518 5.43 5.55 -25.16
CA GLY A 518 6.64 5.70 -25.99
C GLY A 518 7.16 7.14 -26.12
N SER A 519 6.56 8.13 -25.43
CA SER A 519 7.10 9.49 -25.37
C SER A 519 8.14 9.64 -24.26
N ASP A 520 8.95 10.71 -24.33
CA ASP A 520 9.93 11.02 -23.30
C ASP A 520 9.28 11.36 -21.95
N GLU A 521 8.01 11.83 -21.97
CA GLU A 521 7.22 12.21 -20.81
C GLU A 521 6.43 11.06 -20.18
N GLU A 522 6.43 9.88 -20.78
CA GLU A 522 5.63 8.72 -20.34
C GLU A 522 5.81 8.42 -18.86
N ASN A 523 7.05 8.26 -18.40
CA ASN A 523 7.36 7.92 -17.00
C ASN A 523 6.88 9.00 -16.03
N LEU A 524 7.06 10.27 -16.38
CA LEU A 524 6.64 11.39 -15.55
C LEU A 524 5.12 11.42 -15.40
N ILE A 525 4.42 11.49 -16.54
CA ILE A 525 2.96 11.67 -16.54
C ILE A 525 2.29 10.45 -15.93
N SER A 526 2.82 9.23 -16.14
CA SER A 526 2.35 8.01 -15.50
C SER A 526 2.51 8.05 -13.97
N ARG A 527 3.68 8.47 -13.46
CA ARG A 527 3.93 8.63 -12.01
C ARG A 527 3.04 9.71 -11.39
N LEU A 528 2.86 10.86 -12.04
CA LEU A 528 1.97 11.92 -11.57
C LEU A 528 0.50 11.50 -11.60
N THR A 529 0.10 10.76 -12.63
CA THR A 529 -1.24 10.17 -12.72
C THR A 529 -1.48 9.21 -11.54
N LEU A 530 -0.55 8.31 -11.25
CA LEU A 530 -0.63 7.40 -10.10
C LEU A 530 -0.69 8.16 -8.77
N ARG A 531 0.13 9.21 -8.58
CA ARG A 531 0.13 10.07 -7.38
C ARG A 531 -1.18 10.87 -7.21
N SER A 532 -1.91 11.10 -8.28
CA SER A 532 -3.20 11.79 -8.27
C SER A 532 -4.34 10.88 -7.79
N MET A 533 -4.14 9.56 -7.86
CA MET A 533 -5.12 8.57 -7.41
C MET A 533 -5.02 8.34 -5.91
N LYS A 534 -6.10 7.87 -5.32
CA LYS A 534 -6.11 7.38 -3.93
C LYS A 534 -5.48 5.98 -3.86
N LYS A 535 -5.15 5.52 -2.67
CA LYS A 535 -4.72 4.13 -2.46
C LYS A 535 -5.94 3.22 -2.34
N ALA A 536 -5.84 2.02 -2.90
CA ALA A 536 -6.84 0.99 -2.68
C ALA A 536 -6.82 0.51 -1.21
N LYS A 537 -7.97 0.12 -0.68
CA LYS A 537 -8.15 -0.34 0.70
C LYS A 537 -9.22 -1.42 0.78
N TYR A 538 -9.28 -2.13 1.90
CA TYR A 538 -10.41 -3.01 2.20
C TYR A 538 -11.53 -2.24 2.88
N THR A 539 -12.78 -2.57 2.55
CA THR A 539 -13.98 -1.98 3.14
C THR A 539 -15.11 -3.00 3.22
N ALA A 540 -16.05 -2.80 4.15
CA ALA A 540 -17.30 -3.55 4.17
C ALA A 540 -18.35 -3.00 3.18
N GLU A 541 -18.13 -1.79 2.63
CA GLU A 541 -19.03 -1.15 1.67
C GLU A 541 -18.47 -1.31 0.25
N CYS A 542 -19.33 -1.67 -0.71
CA CYS A 542 -18.97 -1.79 -2.12
C CYS A 542 -19.06 -0.43 -2.83
N ILE A 543 -17.95 0.26 -2.95
CA ILE A 543 -17.85 1.55 -3.68
C ILE A 543 -17.18 1.41 -5.04
N GLY A 544 -16.80 0.19 -5.45
CA GLY A 544 -16.10 -0.10 -6.70
C GLY A 544 -14.59 0.08 -6.62
N HIS A 545 -13.93 -0.17 -7.75
CA HIS A 545 -12.48 -0.05 -7.89
C HIS A 545 -12.11 0.80 -9.10
N PHE A 546 -11.76 2.06 -8.87
CA PHE A 546 -11.50 3.05 -9.91
C PHE A 546 -10.45 2.59 -10.92
N GLY A 547 -9.26 2.17 -10.49
CA GLY A 547 -8.17 1.77 -11.38
C GLY A 547 -8.52 0.59 -12.30
N LEU A 548 -9.32 -0.37 -11.82
CA LEU A 548 -9.82 -1.51 -12.60
C LEU A 548 -11.09 -1.17 -13.40
N ALA A 549 -11.66 0.01 -13.21
CA ALA A 549 -12.98 0.38 -13.72
C ALA A 549 -14.04 -0.69 -13.38
N ALA A 550 -13.92 -1.35 -12.22
CA ALA A 550 -14.79 -2.43 -11.75
C ALA A 550 -15.84 -1.89 -10.78
N LYS A 551 -17.10 -2.27 -10.97
CA LYS A 551 -18.19 -1.91 -10.05
C LYS A 551 -18.14 -2.73 -8.78
N TYR A 552 -17.77 -3.99 -8.88
CA TYR A 552 -17.69 -4.96 -7.80
C TYR A 552 -16.30 -5.57 -7.85
N TYR A 553 -15.58 -5.55 -6.75
CA TYR A 553 -14.25 -6.17 -6.68
C TYR A 553 -13.92 -6.59 -5.25
N CYS A 554 -13.42 -7.78 -5.11
CA CYS A 554 -12.90 -8.31 -3.85
C CYS A 554 -11.56 -9.02 -4.10
N HIS A 555 -10.89 -9.41 -3.03
CA HIS A 555 -9.78 -10.34 -3.08
C HIS A 555 -10.27 -11.71 -2.58
N PHE A 556 -10.35 -12.67 -3.48
CA PHE A 556 -10.83 -14.04 -3.23
C PHE A 556 -9.72 -15.08 -3.41
N THR A 557 -8.69 -14.74 -4.19
CA THR A 557 -7.80 -15.70 -4.84
C THR A 557 -6.53 -16.05 -4.06
N SER A 558 -6.31 -15.50 -2.84
CA SER A 558 -5.07 -15.76 -2.08
C SER A 558 -5.28 -15.86 -0.57
N PRO A 559 -6.06 -16.82 -0.05
CA PRO A 559 -6.35 -16.95 1.38
C PRO A 559 -5.18 -17.48 2.22
N ILE A 560 -4.14 -18.06 1.62
CA ILE A 560 -2.92 -18.47 2.34
C ILE A 560 -2.17 -17.25 2.85
N ARG A 561 -2.16 -16.16 2.06
CA ARG A 561 -1.34 -14.99 2.33
C ARG A 561 -2.12 -13.70 2.62
N ARG A 562 -3.46 -13.66 2.46
CA ARG A 562 -4.29 -12.50 2.76
C ARG A 562 -5.49 -12.85 3.62
N TYR A 563 -5.65 -12.20 4.76
CA TYR A 563 -6.77 -12.46 5.68
C TYR A 563 -8.15 -12.09 5.11
N PRO A 564 -8.33 -11.00 4.33
CA PRO A 564 -9.62 -10.71 3.71
C PRO A 564 -10.14 -11.84 2.83
N ASP A 565 -9.28 -12.51 2.07
CA ASP A 565 -9.64 -13.66 1.24
C ASP A 565 -10.13 -14.84 2.12
N LEU A 566 -9.39 -15.14 3.19
CA LEU A 566 -9.79 -16.16 4.16
C LEU A 566 -11.15 -15.84 4.79
N GLN A 567 -11.38 -14.57 5.13
CA GLN A 567 -12.64 -14.13 5.73
C GLN A 567 -13.83 -14.28 4.77
N ILE A 568 -13.67 -13.86 3.50
CA ILE A 568 -14.77 -14.02 2.54
C ILE A 568 -15.02 -15.49 2.18
N HIS A 569 -14.01 -16.35 2.19
CA HIS A 569 -14.22 -17.80 2.02
C HIS A 569 -15.15 -18.37 3.07
N ARG A 570 -15.08 -17.92 4.32
CA ARG A 570 -16.00 -18.33 5.40
C ARG A 570 -17.43 -17.88 5.11
N ILE A 571 -17.59 -16.61 4.69
CA ILE A 571 -18.92 -16.05 4.33
C ILE A 571 -19.52 -16.84 3.17
N ILE A 572 -18.73 -17.09 2.13
CA ILE A 572 -19.15 -17.89 0.96
C ILE A 572 -19.65 -19.28 1.38
N LYS A 573 -18.87 -19.97 2.21
CA LYS A 573 -19.21 -21.33 2.67
C LYS A 573 -20.47 -21.36 3.51
N GLU A 574 -20.71 -20.38 4.38
CA GLU A 574 -21.97 -20.26 5.12
C GLU A 574 -23.17 -20.09 4.18
N CYS A 575 -23.02 -19.29 3.13
CA CYS A 575 -24.07 -19.12 2.12
C CYS A 575 -24.33 -20.42 1.34
N LEU A 576 -23.28 -21.17 0.97
CA LEU A 576 -23.38 -22.47 0.28
C LEU A 576 -24.06 -23.55 1.15
N HIS A 577 -23.92 -23.50 2.46
CA HIS A 577 -24.47 -24.48 3.40
C HIS A 577 -25.91 -24.18 3.86
N GLY A 578 -26.67 -23.43 3.11
CA GLY A 578 -28.09 -23.22 3.38
C GLY A 578 -28.46 -21.77 3.71
N GLY A 579 -27.57 -20.86 3.47
CA GLY A 579 -27.78 -19.42 3.64
C GLY A 579 -27.40 -18.88 5.02
N MET A 580 -27.20 -17.59 5.06
CA MET A 580 -26.75 -16.89 6.24
C MET A 580 -27.93 -16.47 7.12
N SER A 581 -27.94 -16.88 8.39
CA SER A 581 -28.97 -16.44 9.36
C SER A 581 -28.81 -14.94 9.68
N GLU A 582 -29.90 -14.28 10.08
CA GLU A 582 -29.86 -12.87 10.51
C GLU A 582 -28.87 -12.64 11.65
N LYS A 583 -28.69 -13.60 12.55
CA LYS A 583 -27.70 -13.53 13.62
C LYS A 583 -26.27 -13.48 13.07
N ARG A 584 -25.98 -14.24 12.01
CA ARG A 584 -24.66 -14.25 11.36
C ARG A 584 -24.46 -12.99 10.53
N LYS A 585 -25.48 -12.47 9.86
CA LYS A 585 -25.40 -11.18 9.17
C LYS A 585 -25.01 -10.06 10.16
N LEU A 586 -25.74 -9.95 11.28
CA LEU A 586 -25.40 -8.96 12.33
C LEU A 586 -24.02 -9.16 12.93
N HIS A 587 -23.53 -10.39 13.03
CA HIS A 587 -22.19 -10.66 13.48
C HIS A 587 -21.14 -10.11 12.48
N TYR A 588 -21.30 -10.42 11.18
CA TYR A 588 -20.40 -9.93 10.14
C TYR A 588 -20.49 -8.42 9.95
N ASP A 589 -21.67 -7.82 9.98
CA ASP A 589 -21.82 -6.36 9.95
C ASP A 589 -21.02 -5.67 11.04
N LYS A 590 -20.91 -6.31 12.20
CA LYS A 590 -20.15 -5.77 13.33
C LYS A 590 -18.63 -5.93 13.18
N ILE A 591 -18.15 -7.08 12.70
CA ILE A 591 -16.71 -7.39 12.69
C ILE A 591 -15.99 -6.94 11.41
N LEU A 592 -16.69 -6.93 10.25
CA LEU A 592 -16.03 -6.67 8.97
C LEU A 592 -15.40 -5.27 8.85
N PRO A 593 -15.97 -4.18 9.42
CA PRO A 593 -15.28 -2.89 9.43
C PRO A 593 -13.90 -2.95 10.12
N ASP A 594 -13.81 -3.59 11.30
CA ASP A 594 -12.56 -3.73 12.04
C ASP A 594 -11.56 -4.63 11.29
N VAL A 595 -12.04 -5.71 10.67
CA VAL A 595 -11.22 -6.60 9.83
C VAL A 595 -10.67 -5.83 8.62
N ALA A 596 -11.48 -5.00 7.96
CA ALA A 596 -11.07 -4.20 6.82
C ALA A 596 -9.99 -3.17 7.19
N GLU A 597 -10.15 -2.49 8.32
CA GLU A 597 -9.18 -1.54 8.84
C GLU A 597 -7.85 -2.23 9.19
N GLN A 598 -7.91 -3.33 9.96
CA GLN A 598 -6.74 -4.13 10.32
C GLN A 598 -6.00 -4.65 9.09
N ALA A 599 -6.72 -5.24 8.11
CA ALA A 599 -6.12 -5.76 6.89
C ALA A 599 -5.45 -4.67 6.05
N SER A 600 -6.06 -3.49 5.95
CA SER A 600 -5.48 -2.35 5.23
C SER A 600 -4.24 -1.79 5.95
N ALA A 601 -4.23 -1.81 7.28
CA ALA A 601 -3.08 -1.36 8.07
C ALA A 601 -1.90 -2.33 7.96
N THR A 602 -2.16 -3.65 8.06
CA THR A 602 -1.11 -4.68 7.94
C THR A 602 -0.56 -4.79 6.54
N GLU A 603 -1.37 -4.61 5.50
CA GLU A 603 -0.92 -4.53 4.11
C GLU A 603 0.08 -3.37 3.92
N ARG A 604 -0.27 -2.15 4.36
CA ARG A 604 0.64 -1.00 4.27
C ARG A 604 1.96 -1.24 5.01
N ARG A 605 1.88 -1.85 6.18
CA ARG A 605 3.08 -2.22 6.98
C ARG A 605 3.96 -3.22 6.23
N ALA A 606 3.37 -4.21 5.59
CA ALA A 606 4.08 -5.19 4.76
C ALA A 606 4.77 -4.51 3.58
N ASP A 607 4.03 -3.73 2.78
CA ASP A 607 4.56 -3.00 1.62
C ASP A 607 5.72 -2.07 1.98
N GLU A 608 5.64 -1.41 3.15
CA GLU A 608 6.71 -0.53 3.62
C GLU A 608 7.96 -1.31 4.03
N ALA A 609 7.79 -2.45 4.73
CA ALA A 609 8.89 -3.32 5.12
C ALA A 609 9.58 -3.95 3.90
N GLU A 610 8.82 -4.46 2.93
CA GLU A 610 9.32 -5.01 1.67
C GLU A 610 10.15 -3.96 0.93
N ARG A 611 9.59 -2.77 0.69
CA ARG A 611 10.28 -1.66 0.03
C ARG A 611 11.54 -1.22 0.77
N ASP A 612 11.53 -1.24 2.10
CA ASP A 612 12.69 -0.86 2.91
C ASP A 612 13.81 -1.89 2.82
N THR A 613 13.48 -3.20 2.75
CA THR A 613 14.48 -4.25 2.53
C THR A 613 15.08 -4.19 1.13
N ASP A 614 14.26 -3.93 0.11
CA ASP A 614 14.73 -3.76 -1.27
C ASP A 614 15.68 -2.57 -1.40
N LYS A 615 15.29 -1.40 -0.87
CA LYS A 615 16.16 -0.21 -0.86
C LYS A 615 17.47 -0.45 -0.15
N LEU A 616 17.43 -1.15 1.00
CA LEU A 616 18.65 -1.49 1.72
C LEU A 616 19.59 -2.34 0.87
N LYS A 617 19.07 -3.36 0.20
CA LYS A 617 19.88 -4.22 -0.67
C LYS A 617 20.36 -3.49 -1.92
N MET A 618 19.58 -2.57 -2.49
CA MET A 618 20.03 -1.69 -3.57
C MET A 618 21.22 -0.81 -3.16
N VAL A 619 21.14 -0.22 -1.97
CA VAL A 619 22.24 0.58 -1.40
C VAL A 619 23.49 -0.26 -1.15
N GLN A 620 23.33 -1.48 -0.59
CA GLN A 620 24.43 -2.42 -0.40
C GLN A 620 25.08 -2.83 -1.73
N TYR A 621 24.28 -3.08 -2.77
CA TYR A 621 24.77 -3.37 -4.11
C TYR A 621 25.61 -2.18 -4.64
N MET A 622 25.06 -0.98 -4.59
CA MET A 622 25.73 0.22 -5.10
C MET A 622 26.96 0.63 -4.29
N SER A 623 27.06 0.22 -3.02
CA SER A 623 28.24 0.49 -2.21
C SER A 623 29.52 -0.16 -2.75
N ALA A 624 29.37 -1.29 -3.45
CA ALA A 624 30.48 -1.96 -4.13
C ALA A 624 30.88 -1.28 -5.47
N HIS A 625 30.07 -0.34 -5.96
CA HIS A 625 30.22 0.31 -7.27
C HIS A 625 30.56 1.81 -7.14
N ILE A 626 31.02 2.27 -5.95
CA ILE A 626 31.44 3.66 -5.75
C ILE A 626 32.59 4.00 -6.69
N GLY A 627 32.49 5.10 -7.44
CA GLY A 627 33.42 5.54 -8.46
C GLY A 627 33.14 4.98 -9.86
N GLU A 628 32.16 4.10 -10.03
CA GLU A 628 31.77 3.58 -11.33
C GLU A 628 30.73 4.48 -12.02
N TYR A 629 30.77 4.47 -13.36
CA TYR A 629 29.90 5.26 -14.20
C TYR A 629 28.72 4.42 -14.74
N PHE A 630 27.54 5.02 -14.70
CA PHE A 630 26.30 4.40 -15.19
C PHE A 630 25.56 5.35 -16.12
N ASP A 631 24.94 4.81 -17.17
CA ASP A 631 23.96 5.52 -17.96
C ASP A 631 22.58 5.35 -17.29
N GLY A 632 21.83 6.44 -17.18
CA GLY A 632 20.51 6.43 -16.54
C GLY A 632 19.57 7.43 -17.18
N VAL A 633 18.35 7.48 -16.68
CA VAL A 633 17.30 8.40 -17.10
C VAL A 633 16.85 9.23 -15.92
N ILE A 634 16.67 10.52 -16.10
CA ILE A 634 16.11 11.40 -15.05
C ILE A 634 14.68 10.98 -14.76
N SER A 635 14.44 10.49 -13.54
CA SER A 635 13.15 9.96 -13.08
C SER A 635 12.32 10.98 -12.30
N GLU A 636 12.97 11.95 -11.64
CA GLU A 636 12.30 13.05 -10.92
C GLU A 636 13.23 14.26 -10.81
N VAL A 637 12.66 15.47 -10.89
CA VAL A 637 13.36 16.74 -10.67
C VAL A 637 12.68 17.47 -9.53
N THR A 638 13.46 17.88 -8.53
CA THR A 638 12.99 18.57 -7.32
C THR A 638 13.87 19.80 -7.05
N ASN A 639 13.44 20.68 -6.15
CA ASN A 639 14.24 21.85 -5.76
C ASN A 639 15.53 21.51 -4.97
N TRP A 640 15.68 20.26 -4.48
CA TRP A 640 16.87 19.80 -3.74
C TRP A 640 17.80 18.90 -4.56
N GLY A 641 17.36 18.40 -5.71
CA GLY A 641 18.16 17.53 -6.57
C GLY A 641 17.40 16.84 -7.67
N ILE A 642 18.14 16.06 -8.44
CA ILE A 642 17.66 15.31 -9.60
C ILE A 642 17.82 13.82 -9.30
N TYR A 643 16.72 13.08 -9.42
CA TYR A 643 16.74 11.62 -9.29
C TYR A 643 17.01 10.99 -10.65
N VAL A 644 17.88 10.00 -10.66
CA VAL A 644 18.28 9.25 -11.86
C VAL A 644 18.04 7.77 -11.63
N GLU A 645 17.24 7.16 -12.50
CA GLU A 645 16.98 5.74 -12.52
C GLU A 645 17.90 5.04 -13.53
N LEU A 646 18.58 3.99 -13.05
CA LEU A 646 19.47 3.16 -13.86
C LEU A 646 18.69 2.05 -14.58
N PRO A 647 19.24 1.40 -15.62
CA PRO A 647 18.57 0.31 -16.35
C PRO A 647 18.19 -0.89 -15.47
N ASN A 648 18.83 -1.06 -14.33
CA ASN A 648 18.52 -2.10 -13.35
C ASN A 648 17.50 -1.64 -12.30
N THR A 649 16.77 -0.54 -12.57
CA THR A 649 15.73 0.05 -11.71
C THR A 649 16.22 0.71 -10.41
N ILE A 650 17.52 0.74 -10.18
CA ILE A 650 18.08 1.45 -9.02
C ILE A 650 17.96 2.96 -9.25
N GLU A 651 17.46 3.68 -8.25
CA GLU A 651 17.34 5.13 -8.27
C GLU A 651 18.32 5.76 -7.26
N GLY A 652 19.03 6.78 -7.72
CA GLY A 652 19.90 7.61 -6.87
C GLY A 652 19.70 9.10 -7.15
N MET A 653 20.22 9.96 -6.27
CA MET A 653 19.99 11.41 -6.33
C MET A 653 21.29 12.16 -6.62
N VAL A 654 21.26 13.05 -7.60
CA VAL A 654 22.24 14.12 -7.76
C VAL A 654 21.75 15.33 -6.98
N SER A 655 22.40 15.63 -5.85
CA SER A 655 22.05 16.80 -5.03
C SER A 655 22.37 18.09 -5.79
N VAL A 656 21.49 19.10 -5.68
CA VAL A 656 21.76 20.43 -6.25
C VAL A 656 23.07 21.04 -5.74
N ASN A 657 23.50 20.68 -4.52
CA ASN A 657 24.77 21.14 -3.95
C ASN A 657 25.99 20.51 -4.61
N ASN A 658 25.83 19.39 -5.30
CA ASN A 658 26.89 18.68 -6.03
C ASN A 658 26.92 19.04 -7.52
N MET A 659 26.01 19.89 -7.98
CA MET A 659 25.96 20.38 -9.36
C MET A 659 26.78 21.66 -9.50
N ARG A 660 27.51 21.81 -10.59
CA ARG A 660 28.33 23.01 -10.84
C ARG A 660 27.48 24.17 -11.31
N GLY A 661 27.47 25.24 -10.53
CA GLY A 661 26.74 26.46 -10.85
C GLY A 661 25.46 26.61 -10.03
N TYR A 662 24.70 27.64 -10.37
CA TYR A 662 23.45 27.94 -9.70
C TYR A 662 22.27 27.45 -10.56
N TYR A 663 21.53 26.51 -10.03
CA TYR A 663 20.38 25.93 -10.70
C TYR A 663 19.09 26.36 -10.03
N VAL A 664 18.09 26.66 -10.84
CA VAL A 664 16.72 27.02 -10.44
C VAL A 664 15.77 25.92 -10.89
N PHE A 665 14.92 25.50 -9.99
CA PHE A 665 13.85 24.53 -10.26
C PHE A 665 12.62 25.24 -10.81
N ASP A 666 12.16 24.85 -12.01
CA ASP A 666 10.88 25.26 -12.57
C ASP A 666 9.82 24.20 -12.24
N GLU A 667 8.92 24.54 -11.32
CA GLU A 667 7.83 23.64 -10.88
C GLU A 667 6.78 23.41 -12.00
N ASN A 668 6.64 24.32 -12.96
CA ASN A 668 5.65 24.19 -14.01
C ASN A 668 6.07 23.19 -15.10
N HIS A 669 7.38 23.07 -15.34
CA HIS A 669 7.94 22.19 -16.36
C HIS A 669 8.68 20.98 -15.78
N TYR A 670 8.83 20.92 -14.44
CA TYR A 670 9.65 19.91 -13.72
C TYR A 670 11.06 19.78 -14.33
N GLU A 671 11.67 20.94 -14.52
CA GLU A 671 13.03 21.03 -15.02
C GLU A 671 13.90 21.88 -14.10
N MET A 672 15.20 21.60 -14.14
CA MET A 672 16.19 22.37 -13.41
C MET A 672 17.12 23.03 -14.41
N PHE A 673 17.22 24.35 -14.39
CA PHE A 673 18.03 25.11 -15.34
C PHE A 673 19.06 25.98 -14.67
N ASN A 674 20.21 26.12 -15.32
CA ASN A 674 21.29 27.01 -14.89
C ASN A 674 21.13 28.35 -15.60
N GLU A 675 20.94 29.44 -14.85
CA GLU A 675 20.73 30.78 -15.40
C GLU A 675 21.96 31.32 -16.15
N THR A 676 23.16 30.83 -15.82
CA THR A 676 24.41 31.32 -16.42
C THR A 676 24.82 30.55 -17.66
N THR A 677 24.74 29.21 -17.61
CA THR A 677 25.19 28.33 -18.70
C THR A 677 24.06 27.94 -19.64
N HIS A 678 22.81 28.20 -19.28
CA HIS A 678 21.58 27.74 -19.96
C HIS A 678 21.47 26.22 -20.08
N GLN A 679 22.24 25.48 -19.28
CA GLN A 679 22.09 24.03 -19.17
C GLN A 679 20.80 23.68 -18.47
N THR A 680 20.04 22.76 -19.04
CA THR A 680 18.76 22.33 -18.47
C THR A 680 18.74 20.82 -18.33
N TYR A 681 18.23 20.36 -17.19
CA TYR A 681 17.95 18.95 -16.93
C TYR A 681 16.44 18.76 -16.86
N LYS A 682 15.95 17.81 -17.65
CA LYS A 682 14.52 17.50 -17.81
C LYS A 682 14.24 16.05 -17.49
N LEU A 683 13.02 15.79 -17.11
CA LEU A 683 12.50 14.44 -16.96
C LEU A 683 12.64 13.65 -18.27
N GLY A 684 12.89 12.34 -18.14
CA GLY A 684 13.11 11.46 -19.30
C GLY A 684 14.47 11.64 -19.98
N GLN A 685 15.26 12.67 -19.62
CA GLN A 685 16.56 12.91 -20.24
C GLN A 685 17.55 11.80 -19.84
N LYS A 686 18.24 11.26 -20.85
CA LYS A 686 19.34 10.32 -20.66
C LYS A 686 20.57 11.09 -20.15
N VAL A 687 21.16 10.59 -19.07
CA VAL A 687 22.33 11.19 -18.41
C VAL A 687 23.31 10.11 -18.02
N ARG A 688 24.59 10.50 -17.90
CA ARG A 688 25.63 9.64 -17.35
C ARG A 688 26.01 10.15 -15.97
N VAL A 689 25.97 9.24 -14.99
CA VAL A 689 26.24 9.54 -13.58
C VAL A 689 27.36 8.65 -13.04
N VAL A 690 27.99 9.11 -11.97
CA VAL A 690 28.95 8.32 -11.18
C VAL A 690 28.39 8.17 -9.76
N VAL A 691 28.60 7.01 -9.16
CA VAL A 691 28.24 6.75 -7.76
C VAL A 691 29.28 7.42 -6.87
N VAL A 692 28.87 8.37 -6.04
CA VAL A 692 29.82 9.10 -5.17
C VAL A 692 29.74 8.66 -3.72
N ASP A 693 28.56 8.29 -3.23
CA ASP A 693 28.36 7.82 -1.86
C ASP A 693 27.10 6.96 -1.73
N THR A 694 27.06 6.15 -0.69
CA THR A 694 25.90 5.34 -0.33
C THR A 694 25.69 5.33 1.18
N ASN A 695 24.47 5.44 1.65
CA ASN A 695 24.17 5.42 3.07
C ASN A 695 23.12 4.35 3.40
N ALA A 696 23.56 3.28 4.06
CA ALA A 696 22.71 2.16 4.43
C ALA A 696 21.64 2.53 5.50
N ILE A 697 21.90 3.53 6.35
CA ILE A 697 20.98 3.96 7.40
C ILE A 697 19.84 4.79 6.78
N SER A 698 20.19 5.79 5.94
CA SER A 698 19.19 6.59 5.21
C SER A 698 18.63 5.90 3.99
N ARG A 699 19.24 4.79 3.57
CA ARG A 699 18.90 4.05 2.35
C ARG A 699 18.93 4.95 1.11
N THR A 700 19.98 5.76 1.00
CA THR A 700 20.19 6.71 -0.10
C THR A 700 21.44 6.34 -0.91
N ILE A 701 21.37 6.64 -2.20
CA ILE A 701 22.46 6.52 -3.15
C ILE A 701 22.69 7.90 -3.74
N ASP A 702 23.90 8.42 -3.56
CA ASP A 702 24.26 9.74 -4.06
C ASP A 702 25.02 9.60 -5.37
N PHE A 703 24.52 10.26 -6.39
CA PHE A 703 25.13 10.36 -7.71
C PHE A 703 25.70 11.76 -7.93
N MET A 704 26.62 11.84 -8.88
CA MET A 704 27.08 13.08 -9.50
C MET A 704 27.02 12.92 -11.01
N PHE A 705 26.74 13.98 -11.75
CA PHE A 705 26.86 13.92 -13.20
C PHE A 705 28.31 13.68 -13.61
N ALA A 706 28.55 12.80 -14.59
CA ALA A 706 29.88 12.42 -15.03
C ALA A 706 30.74 13.63 -15.39
N GLN A 707 30.17 14.62 -16.08
CA GLN A 707 30.84 15.87 -16.44
C GLN A 707 31.27 16.71 -15.23
N ASP A 708 30.58 16.64 -14.11
CA ASP A 708 30.90 17.39 -12.90
C ASP A 708 31.94 16.67 -12.05
N TYR A 709 32.13 15.37 -12.24
CA TYR A 709 33.08 14.53 -11.50
C TYR A 709 34.49 14.52 -12.12
N GLU A 710 34.59 14.57 -13.45
CA GLU A 710 35.89 14.45 -14.17
C GLU A 710 36.75 15.72 -14.17
N GLU A 711 36.21 16.88 -13.78
CA GLU A 711 36.92 18.15 -13.64
C GLU A 711 37.22 18.50 -12.18
#